data_968ffcc7b2ad6fb7d0bae51493551e59
#
_entry.id   968ffcc7b2ad6fb7d0bae51493551e59
#
_cell.length_a   1.000
_cell.length_b   1.000
_cell.length_c   1.000
_cell.angle_alpha   90.00
_cell.angle_beta   90.00
_cell.angle_gamma   90.00
#
_symmetry.space_group_name_H-M   'P 1'
#
loop_
_entity.id
_entity.type
_entity.pdbx_description
1 polymer ?
#
loop_
_entity_poly.entity_id
_entity_poly.type
_entity_poly.pdbx_seq_one_letter_code
_entity_poly.pdbx_strand_id
1 'polypeptide(L)'
;MPCSRRQGMFFEPNILQVGSKLCYPDRYSSGHGFYSGSAAHPEVEGANVTGIEEVVIPKKKTWDKVAILQALASTVHRDSTAAPYVFQDDPYLIPTSSVESHSFLLAKKSGENAAKFIINSYPKYFQKDIAEPHIPCLMPEYFEPQIEDVSEAALQERIKLRKVKASVDMFDQLLQAGTTVSLETTNSLLDLLCYYGNQEPSANYNFQQREQSEELEEATEADNEKSKTKAGHHLGVTWRTKNNAERIFALMPEKNAHSYCTMIRGMVKHQAPTQALNLYTVLLNNRLRADVYTFNSLIEATALVVNEKFEEKWNNILDLLKQMVTQNVKPNLQTFNTILKCLRRFYAFGKLPALQTLREMKAIGIEPSLATYHYVIQLFYQHESPSKGSSLIIYDIMNEVMGKRFSPRDPDDDMFFQSAMRVCSSLRDLELAYQVHGLLNTGDNWKLIGSDHRRNFYYSKFFNLLCFMEQIDVTLKWYKDLIPSVFFPHSQTMIDLLQALDVANRLDMVPQIWKDSKEYGHTFRNELKEEILMLMARDQHPPELQVAFADCAADIKSTYESQDARQTAPEWPASSLNYVAVLFLRAGRTQEAWKMLGLFRKHNKIPRAELLNEFLDSAKASSSPAQAIELVKLASAFSLPVCEGLTRRVMAEFTLTQEQREALGELTALTSDSSSDSDSDSDSDISEGK
;
A
#
# COMPACT_ATOMS: atom_id res chain seq x y z
N MET A 1 -22.42 12.40 36.41
CA MET A 1 -23.22 12.97 35.31
C MET A 1 -22.91 12.19 34.06
N PRO A 2 -23.86 11.51 33.42
CA PRO A 2 -23.61 10.70 32.23
C PRO A 2 -23.50 11.62 31.03
N CYS A 3 -22.36 11.61 30.37
CA CYS A 3 -22.19 12.19 29.03
C CYS A 3 -23.09 11.43 28.05
N SER A 4 -24.07 12.14 27.52
CA SER A 4 -24.95 11.65 26.47
C SER A 4 -24.14 11.39 25.18
N ARG A 5 -23.76 10.16 24.94
CA ARG A 5 -23.29 9.67 23.65
C ARG A 5 -24.50 9.36 22.77
N ARG A 6 -25.10 10.38 22.20
CA ARG A 6 -26.08 10.24 21.13
C ARG A 6 -25.59 11.00 19.92
N GLN A 7 -24.67 10.43 19.17
CA GLN A 7 -24.41 10.92 17.80
C GLN A 7 -23.82 9.80 16.95
N GLY A 8 -24.63 9.36 16.00
CA GLY A 8 -24.19 8.88 14.71
C GLY A 8 -23.36 7.61 14.65
N MET A 9 -23.98 6.43 14.79
CA MET A 9 -23.34 5.14 14.44
C MET A 9 -22.88 5.04 12.97
N PHE A 10 -23.16 6.04 12.14
CA PHE A 10 -22.97 5.94 10.71
C PHE A 10 -21.58 6.35 10.17
N PHE A 11 -20.77 7.02 10.97
CA PHE A 11 -19.50 7.57 10.47
C PHE A 11 -18.38 7.55 11.51
N GLU A 12 -18.28 6.51 12.33
CA GLU A 12 -17.05 6.29 13.08
C GLU A 12 -16.12 5.36 12.27
N PRO A 13 -15.08 5.89 11.61
CA PRO A 13 -14.14 5.10 10.83
C PRO A 13 -13.12 4.34 11.67
N ASN A 14 -13.13 4.43 12.98
CA ASN A 14 -12.01 4.02 13.82
C ASN A 14 -12.27 2.89 14.81
N ILE A 15 -13.27 2.04 14.59
CA ILE A 15 -13.50 0.93 15.52
C ILE A 15 -12.66 -0.32 15.19
N LEU A 16 -11.91 -0.34 14.08
CA LEU A 16 -11.16 -1.52 13.68
C LEU A 16 -9.63 -1.42 13.81
N GLN A 17 -9.11 -0.34 14.38
CA GLN A 17 -7.74 -0.34 14.90
C GLN A 17 -7.64 -0.83 16.36
N VAL A 18 -8.62 -1.58 16.83
CA VAL A 18 -8.64 -2.13 18.21
C VAL A 18 -7.79 -3.40 18.35
N GLY A 19 -7.11 -3.82 17.30
CA GLY A 19 -6.24 -5.01 17.36
C GLY A 19 -4.81 -4.77 17.83
N SER A 20 -4.32 -3.55 17.93
CA SER A 20 -2.91 -3.32 18.29
C SER A 20 -2.67 -2.17 19.28
N LYS A 21 -3.69 -1.73 19.98
CA LYS A 21 -3.48 -0.80 21.09
C LYS A 21 -3.31 -1.58 22.37
N LEU A 22 -2.09 -1.90 22.71
CA LEU A 22 -1.68 -1.90 24.11
C LEU A 22 -2.27 -0.63 24.72
N CYS A 23 -3.08 -0.79 25.75
CA CYS A 23 -3.89 0.22 26.40
C CYS A 23 -3.18 1.55 26.64
N TYR A 24 -3.11 2.36 25.64
CA TYR A 24 -2.91 3.80 25.82
C TYR A 24 -4.28 4.45 25.70
N PRO A 25 -4.75 5.12 26.73
CA PRO A 25 -6.02 5.83 26.65
C PRO A 25 -5.89 6.95 25.63
N ASP A 26 -6.62 6.82 24.51
CA ASP A 26 -6.88 7.91 23.58
C ASP A 26 -7.78 8.94 24.31
N ARG A 27 -7.19 9.73 25.17
CA ARG A 27 -7.77 10.95 25.70
C ARG A 27 -6.71 12.06 25.70
N TYR A 28 -6.42 12.55 24.52
CA TYR A 28 -6.02 13.94 24.41
C TYR A 28 -7.24 14.77 24.00
N SER A 29 -8.10 15.06 24.97
CA SER A 29 -8.85 16.29 24.91
C SER A 29 -7.85 17.40 25.27
N SER A 30 -7.57 18.25 24.32
CA SER A 30 -6.90 19.52 24.51
C SER A 30 -7.65 20.34 25.55
N GLY A 31 -7.28 20.22 26.81
CA GLY A 31 -7.62 21.16 27.85
C GLY A 31 -6.46 22.14 27.96
N HIS A 32 -6.53 23.26 27.26
CA HIS A 32 -5.73 24.43 27.60
C HIS A 32 -6.23 24.99 28.93
N GLY A 33 -5.64 24.49 30.01
CA GLY A 33 -5.74 25.16 31.30
C GLY A 33 -4.54 26.08 31.48
N PHE A 34 -4.73 27.35 31.25
CA PHE A 34 -3.79 28.36 31.71
C PHE A 34 -3.79 28.34 33.24
N TYR A 35 -2.69 27.96 33.83
CA TYR A 35 -2.40 28.24 35.21
C TYR A 35 -1.42 29.42 35.30
N SER A 36 -1.96 30.62 35.53
CA SER A 36 -1.25 31.71 36.15
C SER A 36 -1.17 31.44 37.66
N GLY A 37 -0.05 30.99 38.12
CA GLY A 37 0.28 30.82 39.53
C GLY A 37 1.60 31.54 39.81
N SER A 38 1.51 32.78 40.22
CA SER A 38 2.63 33.52 40.81
C SER A 38 3.07 32.80 42.08
N ALA A 39 4.28 32.34 42.13
CA ALA A 39 4.96 31.96 43.35
C ALA A 39 6.37 32.52 43.36
N ALA A 40 6.64 33.27 44.40
CA ALA A 40 7.87 33.98 44.70
C ALA A 40 9.11 33.10 44.72
N HIS A 41 10.18 33.63 44.18
CA HIS A 41 11.53 33.10 44.26
C HIS A 41 12.08 33.15 45.70
N PRO A 42 12.97 32.21 46.00
CA PRO A 42 14.24 32.62 46.63
C PRO A 42 15.42 32.35 45.71
N GLU A 43 16.20 33.38 45.51
CA GLU A 43 17.49 33.35 44.86
C GLU A 43 18.46 32.39 45.57
N VAL A 44 19.12 31.55 44.80
CA VAL A 44 20.40 30.96 45.15
C VAL A 44 21.29 31.03 43.88
N GLU A 45 22.31 31.87 43.98
CA GLU A 45 23.42 31.97 43.03
C GLU A 45 24.20 30.69 42.99
N GLY A 46 24.69 30.35 41.78
CA GLY A 46 25.95 29.70 41.59
C GLY A 46 25.99 28.38 40.88
N ALA A 47 26.52 28.45 39.70
CA ALA A 47 27.36 27.53 38.98
C ALA A 47 26.81 27.07 37.61
N ASN A 48 27.46 27.62 36.58
CA ASN A 48 27.45 27.13 35.20
C ASN A 48 27.86 25.66 35.13
N VAL A 49 26.96 24.79 34.71
CA VAL A 49 27.29 23.49 34.14
C VAL A 49 26.28 23.20 33.01
N THR A 50 26.81 23.23 31.77
CA THR A 50 26.42 22.51 30.56
C THR A 50 24.94 22.06 30.46
N GLY A 51 24.23 22.62 29.49
CA GLY A 51 22.88 22.41 29.03
C GLY A 51 22.31 21.00 29.00
N ILE A 52 21.99 20.50 30.16
CA ILE A 52 21.03 19.40 30.32
C ILE A 52 19.74 20.08 30.72
N GLU A 53 18.75 20.05 29.83
CA GLU A 53 17.38 20.50 30.18
C GLU A 53 16.91 19.70 31.39
N GLU A 54 16.74 20.35 32.51
CA GLU A 54 16.23 19.74 33.74
C GLU A 54 14.78 19.33 33.52
N VAL A 55 14.48 18.04 33.63
CA VAL A 55 13.12 17.49 33.51
C VAL A 55 12.32 17.93 34.73
N VAL A 56 11.44 18.94 34.56
CA VAL A 56 10.56 19.41 35.62
C VAL A 56 9.41 18.43 35.80
N ILE A 57 9.43 17.64 36.86
CA ILE A 57 8.31 16.76 37.23
C ILE A 57 7.21 17.61 37.85
N PRO A 58 6.00 17.67 37.25
CA PRO A 58 4.92 18.49 37.80
C PRO A 58 4.46 17.95 39.15
N LYS A 59 4.40 18.81 40.16
CA LYS A 59 3.84 18.48 41.49
C LYS A 59 2.31 18.34 41.38
N LYS A 60 1.83 17.08 41.48
CA LYS A 60 0.40 16.79 41.54
C LYS A 60 -0.05 16.51 42.96
N LYS A 61 -1.28 16.91 43.30
CA LYS A 61 -1.91 16.62 44.60
C LYS A 61 -2.23 15.13 44.74
N THR A 62 -2.46 14.44 43.63
CA THR A 62 -2.73 12.99 43.57
C THR A 62 -1.85 12.37 42.50
N TRP A 63 -1.23 11.24 42.82
CA TRP A 63 -0.42 10.49 41.87
C TRP A 63 -1.34 9.75 40.89
N ASP A 64 -1.39 10.23 39.68
CA ASP A 64 -1.98 9.48 38.58
C ASP A 64 -0.90 8.55 38.01
N LYS A 65 -1.19 7.25 37.96
CA LYS A 65 -0.25 6.24 37.47
C LYS A 65 0.25 6.50 36.05
N VAL A 66 -0.57 7.16 35.22
CA VAL A 66 -0.25 7.51 33.85
C VAL A 66 0.56 8.80 33.73
N ALA A 67 0.46 9.72 34.69
CA ALA A 67 1.10 11.04 34.63
C ALA A 67 2.63 10.98 34.58
N ILE A 68 3.23 10.04 35.31
CA ILE A 68 4.69 9.83 35.30
C ILE A 68 5.11 9.29 33.92
N LEU A 69 4.38 8.32 33.37
CA LEU A 69 4.66 7.77 32.03
C LEU A 69 4.50 8.84 30.95
N GLN A 70 3.51 9.72 31.07
CA GLN A 70 3.31 10.85 30.15
C GLN A 70 4.46 11.86 30.24
N ALA A 71 4.90 12.18 31.46
CA ALA A 71 6.04 13.08 31.67
C ALA A 71 7.33 12.47 31.10
N LEU A 72 7.58 11.19 31.34
CA LEU A 72 8.73 10.48 30.75
C LEU A 72 8.62 10.41 29.22
N ALA A 73 7.45 10.11 28.68
CA ALA A 73 7.23 10.05 27.24
C ALA A 73 7.47 11.40 26.55
N SER A 74 7.22 12.52 27.25
CA SER A 74 7.46 13.86 26.69
C SER A 74 8.94 14.22 26.57
N THR A 75 9.83 13.51 27.25
CA THR A 75 11.29 13.72 27.19
C THR A 75 11.97 12.92 26.07
N VAL A 76 11.26 12.00 25.47
CA VAL A 76 11.79 11.12 24.42
C VAL A 76 11.40 11.67 23.04
N HIS A 77 12.40 11.97 22.21
CA HIS A 77 12.17 12.30 20.81
C HIS A 77 11.95 11.02 20.01
N ARG A 78 10.98 11.09 19.10
CA ARG A 78 10.73 9.97 18.19
C ARG A 78 11.85 9.85 17.17
N ASP A 79 12.43 8.68 17.06
CA ASP A 79 13.28 8.30 15.94
C ASP A 79 12.39 7.92 14.74
N SER A 80 12.47 8.73 13.67
CA SER A 80 11.68 8.50 12.45
C SER A 80 12.14 7.29 11.64
N THR A 81 13.36 6.80 11.92
CA THR A 81 13.95 5.63 11.25
C THR A 81 13.78 4.34 12.07
N ALA A 82 13.28 4.43 13.31
CA ALA A 82 13.05 3.27 14.14
C ALA A 82 11.96 2.36 13.59
N ALA A 83 12.22 1.06 13.58
CA ALA A 83 11.22 0.06 13.21
C ALA A 83 10.01 0.12 14.15
N PRO A 84 8.77 0.02 13.64
CA PRO A 84 7.58 0.00 14.47
C PRO A 84 7.50 -1.32 15.25
N TYR A 85 7.45 -1.26 16.58
CA TYR A 85 7.22 -2.42 17.45
C TYR A 85 5.74 -2.84 17.43
N VAL A 86 5.27 -3.31 16.27
CA VAL A 86 3.87 -3.70 16.09
C VAL A 86 3.60 -5.14 16.52
N PHE A 87 4.62 -6.01 16.41
CA PHE A 87 4.44 -7.45 16.56
C PHE A 87 4.96 -7.98 17.89
N GLN A 88 5.98 -7.34 18.46
CA GLN A 88 6.71 -7.86 19.61
C GLN A 88 7.54 -6.77 20.30
N ASP A 89 7.96 -7.06 21.53
CA ASP A 89 8.81 -6.16 22.32
C ASP A 89 10.31 -6.43 22.09
N ASP A 90 10.67 -7.52 21.38
CA ASP A 90 12.06 -7.89 21.13
C ASP A 90 12.54 -7.28 19.80
N PRO A 91 13.49 -6.33 19.82
CA PRO A 91 14.01 -5.70 18.60
C PRO A 91 14.80 -6.66 17.69
N TYR A 92 15.25 -7.81 18.20
CA TYR A 92 15.96 -8.81 17.38
C TYR A 92 15.04 -9.69 16.54
N LEU A 93 13.75 -9.70 16.83
CA LEU A 93 12.75 -10.47 16.10
C LEU A 93 11.90 -9.59 15.16
N ILE A 94 12.47 -8.51 14.65
CA ILE A 94 11.78 -7.63 13.69
C ILE A 94 11.73 -8.33 12.33
N PRO A 95 10.57 -8.35 11.65
CA PRO A 95 10.48 -8.92 10.31
C PRO A 95 11.37 -8.18 9.33
N THR A 96 12.10 -8.91 8.50
CA THR A 96 13.01 -8.36 7.48
C THR A 96 12.39 -8.35 6.08
N SER A 97 11.29 -9.07 5.90
CA SER A 97 10.58 -9.16 4.62
C SER A 97 9.08 -8.95 4.76
N SER A 98 8.44 -8.55 3.68
CA SER A 98 6.96 -8.40 3.62
C SER A 98 6.24 -9.71 3.95
N VAL A 99 6.80 -10.86 3.57
CA VAL A 99 6.24 -12.19 3.85
C VAL A 99 6.30 -12.50 5.35
N GLU A 100 7.43 -12.22 5.99
CA GLU A 100 7.56 -12.38 7.45
C GLU A 100 6.63 -11.43 8.21
N SER A 101 6.55 -10.16 7.79
CA SER A 101 5.62 -9.19 8.35
C SER A 101 4.18 -9.69 8.29
N HIS A 102 3.76 -10.23 7.14
CA HIS A 102 2.43 -10.82 6.99
C HIS A 102 2.23 -12.05 7.89
N SER A 103 3.25 -12.91 8.01
CA SER A 103 3.20 -14.10 8.89
C SER A 103 3.06 -13.71 10.36
N PHE A 104 3.78 -12.67 10.80
CA PHE A 104 3.65 -12.16 12.17
C PHE A 104 2.29 -11.52 12.43
N LEU A 105 1.72 -10.78 11.48
CA LEU A 105 0.35 -10.26 11.58
C LEU A 105 -0.68 -11.38 11.71
N LEU A 106 -0.55 -12.45 10.93
CA LEU A 106 -1.41 -13.63 11.01
C LEU A 106 -1.27 -14.35 12.36
N ALA A 107 -0.04 -14.52 12.84
CA ALA A 107 0.24 -15.14 14.14
C ALA A 107 -0.37 -14.32 15.29
N LYS A 108 -0.21 -13.00 15.27
CA LYS A 108 -0.83 -12.09 16.24
C LYS A 108 -2.35 -12.22 16.23
N LYS A 109 -2.97 -12.17 15.07
CA LYS A 109 -4.42 -12.32 14.90
C LYS A 109 -4.93 -13.67 15.37
N SER A 110 -4.17 -14.75 15.10
CA SER A 110 -4.47 -16.09 15.59
C SER A 110 -4.44 -16.15 17.10
N GLY A 111 -3.42 -15.55 17.74
CA GLY A 111 -3.31 -15.45 19.20
C GLY A 111 -4.44 -14.65 19.83
N GLU A 112 -4.83 -13.52 19.25
CA GLU A 112 -5.97 -12.72 19.70
C GLU A 112 -7.29 -13.51 19.61
N ASN A 113 -7.50 -14.23 18.51
CA ASN A 113 -8.69 -15.07 18.33
C ASN A 113 -8.72 -16.25 19.35
N ALA A 114 -7.58 -16.88 19.60
CA ALA A 114 -7.47 -17.93 20.60
C ALA A 114 -7.77 -17.41 22.01
N ALA A 115 -7.23 -16.24 22.39
CA ALA A 115 -7.52 -15.60 23.65
C ALA A 115 -9.01 -15.28 23.81
N LYS A 116 -9.64 -14.70 22.77
CA LYS A 116 -11.09 -14.43 22.76
C LYS A 116 -11.91 -15.71 22.91
N PHE A 117 -11.52 -16.77 22.20
CA PHE A 117 -12.19 -18.08 22.33
C PHE A 117 -12.11 -18.61 23.77
N ILE A 118 -10.94 -18.56 24.40
CA ILE A 118 -10.76 -19.03 25.78
C ILE A 118 -11.60 -18.19 26.76
N ILE A 119 -11.59 -16.88 26.62
CA ILE A 119 -12.38 -15.96 27.44
C ILE A 119 -13.88 -16.29 27.35
N ASN A 120 -14.37 -16.48 26.11
CA ASN A 120 -15.78 -16.77 25.87
C ASN A 120 -16.19 -18.17 26.34
N SER A 121 -15.29 -19.17 26.22
CA SER A 121 -15.56 -20.53 26.65
C SER A 121 -15.54 -20.70 28.18
N TYR A 122 -14.76 -19.86 28.87
CA TYR A 122 -14.55 -19.95 30.32
C TYR A 122 -14.74 -18.61 31.05
N PRO A 123 -15.89 -17.91 30.90
CA PRO A 123 -16.08 -16.55 31.43
C PRO A 123 -15.96 -16.46 32.94
N LYS A 124 -16.21 -17.56 33.66
CA LYS A 124 -16.10 -17.63 35.14
C LYS A 124 -14.70 -17.33 35.67
N TYR A 125 -13.64 -17.54 34.87
CA TYR A 125 -12.27 -17.24 35.26
C TYR A 125 -11.85 -15.80 35.00
N PHE A 126 -12.68 -15.04 34.25
CA PHE A 126 -12.41 -13.66 33.84
C PHE A 126 -13.44 -12.72 34.47
N GLN A 127 -13.44 -12.63 35.82
CA GLN A 127 -14.41 -11.83 36.56
C GLN A 127 -14.03 -10.35 36.53
N LYS A 128 -14.98 -9.49 36.09
CA LYS A 128 -14.79 -8.07 35.94
C LYS A 128 -14.58 -7.30 37.23
N ASP A 129 -15.16 -7.80 38.32
CA ASP A 129 -15.30 -7.06 39.59
C ASP A 129 -14.08 -7.17 40.48
N ILE A 130 -13.13 -8.06 40.15
CA ILE A 130 -11.96 -8.36 41.00
C ILE A 130 -10.72 -7.56 40.56
N ALA A 131 -10.66 -7.07 39.30
CA ALA A 131 -9.48 -6.38 38.81
C ALA A 131 -9.39 -4.95 39.33
N GLU A 132 -8.34 -4.67 40.09
CA GLU A 132 -7.97 -3.31 40.51
C GLU A 132 -6.58 -2.93 40.00
N PRO A 133 -6.43 -1.83 39.26
CA PRO A 133 -7.46 -0.91 38.81
C PRO A 133 -8.34 -1.50 37.71
N HIS A 134 -9.61 -1.11 37.69
CA HIS A 134 -10.51 -1.47 36.60
C HIS A 134 -10.11 -0.77 35.31
N ILE A 135 -9.53 -1.53 34.37
CA ILE A 135 -9.09 -1.03 33.06
C ILE A 135 -10.01 -1.64 31.99
N PRO A 136 -10.95 -0.86 31.41
CA PRO A 136 -11.99 -1.41 30.53
C PRO A 136 -11.46 -2.15 29.32
N CYS A 137 -10.30 -1.74 28.77
CA CYS A 137 -9.71 -2.38 27.60
C CYS A 137 -9.06 -3.75 27.89
N LEU A 138 -8.78 -4.06 29.16
CA LEU A 138 -8.25 -5.36 29.60
C LEU A 138 -9.35 -6.30 30.10
N MET A 139 -10.60 -5.83 30.14
CA MET A 139 -11.73 -6.66 30.57
C MET A 139 -12.24 -7.52 29.42
N PRO A 140 -12.75 -8.73 29.73
CA PRO A 140 -13.34 -9.59 28.72
C PRO A 140 -14.48 -8.90 27.99
N GLU A 141 -14.49 -9.01 26.66
CA GLU A 141 -15.61 -8.56 25.82
C GLU A 141 -16.56 -9.74 25.62
N TYR A 142 -17.85 -9.55 25.93
CA TYR A 142 -18.87 -10.55 25.68
C TYR A 142 -19.45 -10.32 24.26
N PHE A 143 -19.34 -11.33 23.41
CA PHE A 143 -19.83 -11.32 22.05
C PHE A 143 -21.14 -12.07 21.84
N GLU A 144 -21.59 -12.80 22.86
CA GLU A 144 -22.85 -13.53 22.83
C GLU A 144 -23.90 -12.84 23.70
N PRO A 145 -25.16 -12.79 23.24
CA PRO A 145 -26.25 -12.24 24.04
C PRO A 145 -26.44 -13.04 25.33
N GLN A 146 -26.61 -12.33 26.43
CA GLN A 146 -26.81 -12.94 27.76
C GLN A 146 -28.29 -13.05 28.12
N ILE A 147 -29.15 -12.18 27.53
CA ILE A 147 -30.58 -12.15 27.81
C ILE A 147 -31.28 -13.07 26.81
N GLU A 148 -31.83 -14.19 27.30
CA GLU A 148 -32.57 -15.16 26.46
C GLU A 148 -34.05 -14.78 26.30
N ASP A 149 -34.65 -14.11 27.31
CA ASP A 149 -36.06 -13.75 27.33
C ASP A 149 -36.44 -12.83 26.15
N VAL A 150 -37.65 -13.02 25.61
CA VAL A 150 -38.20 -12.16 24.56
C VAL A 150 -38.60 -10.82 25.18
N SER A 151 -37.67 -9.86 25.12
CA SER A 151 -37.85 -8.53 25.72
C SER A 151 -37.18 -7.46 24.88
N GLU A 152 -37.61 -6.20 25.05
CA GLU A 152 -36.98 -5.06 24.38
C GLU A 152 -35.50 -4.89 24.85
N ALA A 153 -35.20 -5.21 26.10
CA ALA A 153 -33.84 -5.19 26.61
C ALA A 153 -32.93 -6.20 25.90
N ALA A 154 -33.46 -7.40 25.61
CA ALA A 154 -32.76 -8.42 24.82
C ALA A 154 -32.49 -7.95 23.38
N LEU A 155 -33.43 -7.23 22.77
CA LEU A 155 -33.23 -6.65 21.45
C LEU A 155 -32.14 -5.55 21.48
N GLN A 156 -32.17 -4.67 22.47
CA GLN A 156 -31.16 -3.62 22.66
C GLN A 156 -29.76 -4.20 22.89
N GLU A 157 -29.65 -5.31 23.63
CA GLU A 157 -28.38 -6.02 23.83
C GLU A 157 -27.83 -6.55 22.51
N ARG A 158 -28.65 -7.21 21.69
CA ARG A 158 -28.25 -7.74 20.36
C ARG A 158 -27.84 -6.65 19.40
N ILE A 159 -28.53 -5.50 19.42
CA ILE A 159 -28.17 -4.31 18.65
C ILE A 159 -26.79 -3.76 19.10
N LYS A 160 -26.54 -3.68 20.41
CA LYS A 160 -25.25 -3.26 20.97
C LYS A 160 -24.10 -4.20 20.57
N LEU A 161 -24.37 -5.50 20.57
CA LEU A 161 -23.44 -6.54 20.11
C LEU A 161 -23.33 -6.64 18.59
N ARG A 162 -24.08 -5.84 17.83
CA ARG A 162 -24.07 -5.79 16.37
C ARG A 162 -24.44 -7.13 15.70
N LYS A 163 -25.27 -7.93 16.36
CA LYS A 163 -25.77 -9.21 15.84
C LYS A 163 -26.98 -8.97 14.93
N VAL A 164 -26.74 -8.81 13.63
CA VAL A 164 -27.78 -8.37 12.66
C VAL A 164 -28.93 -9.36 12.59
N LYS A 165 -28.67 -10.64 12.34
CA LYS A 165 -29.70 -11.69 12.23
C LYS A 165 -30.45 -11.87 13.54
N ALA A 166 -29.73 -12.06 14.64
CA ALA A 166 -30.33 -12.25 15.96
C ALA A 166 -31.20 -11.05 16.40
N SER A 167 -30.85 -9.82 15.98
CA SER A 167 -31.68 -8.64 16.26
C SER A 167 -32.96 -8.64 15.46
N VAL A 168 -32.93 -9.08 14.19
CA VAL A 168 -34.14 -9.19 13.37
C VAL A 168 -35.06 -10.29 13.90
N ASP A 169 -34.51 -11.45 14.23
CA ASP A 169 -35.26 -12.59 14.79
C ASP A 169 -35.93 -12.21 16.12
N MET A 170 -35.23 -11.50 17.00
CA MET A 170 -35.78 -11.00 18.27
C MET A 170 -36.89 -9.96 18.03
N PHE A 171 -36.71 -9.06 17.07
CA PHE A 171 -37.76 -8.10 16.71
C PHE A 171 -39.01 -8.79 16.19
N ASP A 172 -38.85 -9.81 15.36
CA ASP A 172 -39.99 -10.60 14.84
C ASP A 172 -40.72 -11.38 15.94
N GLN A 173 -40.00 -11.93 16.93
CA GLN A 173 -40.56 -12.58 18.11
C GLN A 173 -41.37 -11.59 18.96
N LEU A 174 -40.84 -10.37 19.18
CA LEU A 174 -41.57 -9.31 19.90
C LEU A 174 -42.86 -8.92 19.22
N LEU A 175 -42.86 -8.81 17.87
CA LEU A 175 -44.06 -8.54 17.09
C LEU A 175 -45.10 -9.68 17.21
N GLN A 176 -44.64 -10.94 17.14
CA GLN A 176 -45.51 -12.12 17.33
C GLN A 176 -46.10 -12.17 18.73
N ALA A 177 -45.36 -11.78 19.75
CA ALA A 177 -45.85 -11.67 21.13
C ALA A 177 -46.79 -10.48 21.36
N GLY A 178 -46.99 -9.62 20.34
CA GLY A 178 -47.85 -8.42 20.46
C GLY A 178 -47.21 -7.31 21.31
N THR A 179 -45.94 -7.39 21.59
CA THR A 179 -45.23 -6.38 22.40
C THR A 179 -44.84 -5.20 21.50
N THR A 180 -45.21 -4.01 21.92
CA THR A 180 -44.81 -2.78 21.21
C THR A 180 -43.36 -2.41 21.52
N VAL A 181 -42.55 -2.29 20.49
CA VAL A 181 -41.16 -1.86 20.61
C VAL A 181 -41.10 -0.33 20.56
N SER A 182 -40.28 0.30 21.40
CA SER A 182 -40.13 1.75 21.41
C SER A 182 -39.58 2.28 20.09
N LEU A 183 -39.92 3.53 19.75
CA LEU A 183 -39.42 4.20 18.57
C LEU A 183 -37.90 4.31 18.56
N GLU A 184 -37.29 4.52 19.75
CA GLU A 184 -35.85 4.64 19.92
C GLU A 184 -35.14 3.31 19.60
N THR A 185 -35.64 2.20 20.11
CA THR A 185 -35.08 0.86 19.86
C THR A 185 -35.26 0.47 18.40
N THR A 186 -36.44 0.79 17.79
CA THR A 186 -36.67 0.52 16.37
C THR A 186 -35.74 1.35 15.47
N ASN A 187 -35.49 2.60 15.80
CA ASN A 187 -34.51 3.42 15.07
C ASN A 187 -33.10 2.90 15.23
N SER A 188 -32.71 2.43 16.41
CA SER A 188 -31.39 1.79 16.62
C SER A 188 -31.24 0.49 15.80
N LEU A 189 -32.34 -0.27 15.64
CA LEU A 189 -32.37 -1.44 14.78
C LEU A 189 -32.26 -1.05 13.30
N LEU A 190 -32.94 0.01 12.85
CA LEU A 190 -32.76 0.55 11.50
C LEU A 190 -31.32 1.02 11.25
N ASP A 191 -30.72 1.70 12.22
CA ASP A 191 -29.30 2.12 12.13
C ASP A 191 -28.39 0.90 11.88
N LEU A 192 -28.61 -0.19 12.63
CA LEU A 192 -27.83 -1.42 12.46
C LEU A 192 -28.03 -2.02 11.06
N LEU A 193 -29.28 -2.15 10.62
CA LEU A 193 -29.64 -2.78 9.33
C LEU A 193 -29.19 -1.94 8.13
N CYS A 194 -29.35 -0.62 8.20
CA CYS A 194 -28.91 0.29 7.14
C CYS A 194 -27.40 0.37 7.03
N TYR A 195 -26.68 0.13 8.13
CA TYR A 195 -25.22 0.11 8.13
C TYR A 195 -24.64 -1.19 7.58
N TYR A 196 -25.09 -2.35 8.09
CA TYR A 196 -24.53 -3.66 7.74
C TYR A 196 -25.27 -4.35 6.60
N GLY A 197 -26.46 -3.89 6.22
CA GLY A 197 -27.36 -4.61 5.33
C GLY A 197 -27.86 -5.92 5.97
N ASN A 198 -27.74 -7.02 5.25
CA ASN A 198 -28.05 -8.36 5.76
C ASN A 198 -26.80 -9.15 6.18
N GLN A 199 -25.64 -8.49 6.32
CA GLN A 199 -24.38 -9.15 6.62
C GLN A 199 -24.03 -8.97 8.09
N GLU A 200 -23.50 -10.03 8.70
CA GLU A 200 -22.90 -9.93 10.02
C GLU A 200 -21.58 -9.16 9.94
N PRO A 201 -21.27 -8.31 10.93
CA PRO A 201 -19.99 -7.64 10.98
C PRO A 201 -18.86 -8.66 11.09
N SER A 202 -18.11 -8.85 10.02
CA SER A 202 -16.86 -9.61 10.07
C SER A 202 -15.72 -8.69 10.47
N ALA A 203 -14.81 -9.17 11.32
CA ALA A 203 -13.65 -8.40 11.76
C ALA A 203 -12.75 -7.92 10.58
N ASN A 204 -12.92 -8.52 9.40
CA ASN A 204 -12.10 -8.26 8.22
C ASN A 204 -12.82 -7.46 7.12
N TYR A 205 -14.12 -7.21 7.26
CA TYR A 205 -14.94 -6.72 6.14
C TYR A 205 -14.48 -5.34 5.63
N ASN A 206 -14.17 -4.41 6.54
CA ASN A 206 -13.75 -3.06 6.14
C ASN A 206 -12.30 -3.00 5.67
N PHE A 207 -11.43 -3.88 6.18
CA PHE A 207 -10.02 -3.94 5.81
C PHE A 207 -9.87 -4.54 4.40
N GLN A 208 -10.53 -5.66 4.13
CA GLN A 208 -10.47 -6.33 2.82
C GLN A 208 -11.11 -5.53 1.68
N GLN A 209 -12.23 -4.83 1.94
CA GLN A 209 -12.83 -3.97 0.91
C GLN A 209 -11.95 -2.76 0.57
N ARG A 210 -11.24 -2.23 1.57
CA ARG A 210 -10.36 -1.07 1.38
C ARG A 210 -9.06 -1.47 0.67
N GLU A 211 -8.46 -2.61 1.03
CA GLU A 211 -7.30 -3.17 0.32
C GLU A 211 -7.63 -3.58 -1.12
N GLN A 212 -8.74 -4.29 -1.34
CA GLN A 212 -9.16 -4.70 -2.69
C GLN A 212 -9.49 -3.51 -3.61
N SER A 213 -10.02 -2.41 -3.06
CA SER A 213 -10.23 -1.20 -3.85
C SER A 213 -8.90 -0.49 -4.18
N GLU A 214 -7.92 -0.54 -3.28
CA GLU A 214 -6.59 0.02 -3.47
C GLU A 214 -5.76 -0.82 -4.47
N GLU A 215 -5.78 -2.15 -4.37
CA GLU A 215 -5.14 -3.06 -5.34
C GLU A 215 -5.75 -2.95 -6.75
N LEU A 216 -7.07 -2.73 -6.86
CA LEU A 216 -7.73 -2.50 -8.15
C LEU A 216 -7.39 -1.14 -8.76
N GLU A 217 -7.18 -0.10 -7.95
CA GLU A 217 -6.72 1.21 -8.43
C GLU A 217 -5.25 1.13 -8.91
N GLU A 218 -4.37 0.35 -8.26
CA GLU A 218 -2.98 0.14 -8.69
C GLU A 218 -2.85 -0.77 -9.93
N ALA A 219 -3.62 -1.85 -10.01
CA ALA A 219 -3.62 -2.75 -11.17
C ALA A 219 -4.09 -2.06 -12.46
N THR A 220 -4.98 -1.06 -12.35
CA THR A 220 -5.42 -0.26 -13.50
C THR A 220 -4.37 0.76 -13.96
N GLU A 221 -3.37 1.08 -13.15
CA GLU A 221 -2.25 1.95 -13.55
C GLU A 221 -1.13 1.18 -14.28
N ALA A 222 -0.97 -0.13 -14.03
CA ALA A 222 0.08 -0.96 -14.63
C ALA A 222 -0.27 -1.51 -16.03
N ASP A 223 -1.54 -1.74 -16.33
CA ASP A 223 -2.02 -2.27 -17.61
C ASP A 223 -2.80 -1.21 -18.42
N ASN A 224 -2.06 -0.32 -19.07
CA ASN A 224 -2.63 0.63 -20.02
C ASN A 224 -3.12 -0.09 -21.28
N GLU A 225 -4.38 0.15 -21.62
CA GLU A 225 -5.10 0.09 -22.89
C GLU A 225 -6.01 -1.10 -23.23
N LYS A 226 -5.97 -2.25 -22.57
CA LYS A 226 -6.87 -3.36 -22.98
C LYS A 226 -7.96 -3.76 -21.99
N SER A 227 -8.02 -3.21 -20.79
CA SER A 227 -9.02 -3.59 -19.76
C SER A 227 -9.98 -2.49 -19.33
N LYS A 228 -10.00 -1.35 -20.01
CA LYS A 228 -10.90 -0.19 -19.65
C LYS A 228 -12.40 -0.48 -19.66
N THR A 229 -12.83 -1.64 -20.11
CA THR A 229 -14.25 -1.99 -20.22
C THR A 229 -14.78 -2.94 -19.13
N LYS A 230 -13.95 -3.44 -18.21
CA LYS A 230 -14.41 -4.42 -17.20
C LYS A 230 -14.24 -4.03 -15.73
N ALA A 231 -13.41 -3.06 -15.39
CA ALA A 231 -13.12 -2.71 -14.00
C ALA A 231 -14.08 -1.67 -13.36
N GLY A 232 -14.97 -1.06 -14.13
CA GLY A 232 -15.88 -0.01 -13.67
C GLY A 232 -17.21 -0.49 -13.05
N HIS A 233 -17.48 -1.77 -12.94
CA HIS A 233 -18.87 -2.22 -12.74
C HIS A 233 -19.14 -3.31 -11.69
N HIS A 234 -18.31 -3.56 -10.71
CA HIS A 234 -18.57 -4.64 -9.75
C HIS A 234 -18.70 -4.27 -8.26
N LEU A 235 -19.06 -3.04 -7.93
CA LEU A 235 -19.83 -2.80 -6.71
C LEU A 235 -21.33 -2.73 -7.11
N GLY A 236 -21.91 -3.88 -7.41
CA GLY A 236 -23.31 -3.97 -7.76
C GLY A 236 -24.18 -3.41 -6.63
N VAL A 237 -25.36 -2.89 -6.99
CA VAL A 237 -26.38 -2.44 -6.03
C VAL A 237 -26.56 -3.53 -4.97
N THR A 238 -26.05 -3.27 -3.75
CA THR A 238 -26.17 -4.20 -2.63
C THR A 238 -27.47 -4.00 -1.85
N TRP A 239 -28.17 -2.88 -2.09
CA TRP A 239 -29.50 -2.64 -1.56
C TRP A 239 -30.55 -3.49 -2.30
N ARG A 240 -31.04 -4.52 -1.66
CA ARG A 240 -32.11 -5.35 -2.21
C ARG A 240 -33.48 -4.73 -1.88
N THR A 241 -34.37 -4.65 -2.84
CA THR A 241 -35.78 -4.27 -2.61
C THR A 241 -36.44 -5.25 -1.64
N LYS A 242 -37.27 -4.73 -0.74
CA LYS A 242 -37.95 -5.49 0.33
C LYS A 242 -36.99 -6.16 1.32
N ASN A 243 -35.86 -5.51 1.59
CA ASN A 243 -34.93 -5.95 2.65
C ASN A 243 -35.56 -5.74 4.05
N ASN A 244 -34.89 -6.26 5.09
CA ASN A 244 -35.37 -6.15 6.46
C ASN A 244 -35.52 -4.69 6.93
N ALA A 245 -34.64 -3.77 6.47
CA ALA A 245 -34.75 -2.37 6.81
C ALA A 245 -36.03 -1.74 6.23
N GLU A 246 -36.33 -1.98 4.94
CA GLU A 246 -37.59 -1.49 4.32
C GLU A 246 -38.83 -2.11 4.99
N ARG A 247 -38.78 -3.40 5.31
CA ARG A 247 -39.86 -4.10 6.00
C ARG A 247 -40.15 -3.49 7.38
N ILE A 248 -39.14 -3.32 8.19
CA ILE A 248 -39.28 -2.74 9.53
C ILE A 248 -39.71 -1.29 9.44
N PHE A 249 -39.13 -0.50 8.53
CA PHE A 249 -39.54 0.87 8.29
C PHE A 249 -41.02 0.96 7.88
N ALA A 250 -41.52 0.03 7.08
CA ALA A 250 -42.95 -0.01 6.70
C ALA A 250 -43.84 -0.33 7.89
N LEU A 251 -43.44 -1.24 8.79
CA LEU A 251 -44.18 -1.67 9.97
C LEU A 251 -44.22 -0.61 11.09
N MET A 252 -43.35 0.39 11.08
CA MET A 252 -43.33 1.44 12.10
C MET A 252 -44.62 2.26 12.08
N PRO A 253 -45.34 2.35 13.21
CA PRO A 253 -46.55 3.15 13.30
C PRO A 253 -46.27 4.65 13.16
N GLU A 254 -45.20 5.10 13.76
CA GLU A 254 -44.71 6.48 13.69
C GLU A 254 -43.29 6.54 13.12
N LYS A 255 -43.06 7.46 12.18
CA LYS A 255 -41.80 7.67 11.53
C LYS A 255 -41.32 9.09 11.79
N ASN A 256 -40.17 9.24 12.40
CA ASN A 256 -39.57 10.55 12.70
C ASN A 256 -38.47 10.90 11.67
N ALA A 257 -37.89 12.09 11.80
CA ALA A 257 -36.81 12.53 10.92
C ALA A 257 -35.60 11.56 10.93
N HIS A 258 -35.28 10.98 12.11
CA HIS A 258 -34.19 10.01 12.23
C HIS A 258 -34.43 8.75 11.38
N SER A 259 -35.66 8.19 11.45
CA SER A 259 -36.02 7.00 10.66
C SER A 259 -35.81 7.21 9.15
N TYR A 260 -36.27 8.36 8.61
CA TYR A 260 -36.05 8.70 7.20
C TYR A 260 -34.58 8.94 6.88
N CYS A 261 -33.86 9.69 7.71
CA CYS A 261 -32.45 9.99 7.52
C CYS A 261 -31.59 8.74 7.51
N THR A 262 -31.87 7.80 8.40
CA THR A 262 -31.16 6.50 8.46
C THR A 262 -31.38 5.68 7.19
N MET A 263 -32.63 5.59 6.73
CA MET A 263 -32.94 4.87 5.48
C MET A 263 -32.24 5.50 4.27
N ILE A 264 -32.26 6.82 4.14
CA ILE A 264 -31.60 7.54 3.04
C ILE A 264 -30.08 7.22 3.06
N ARG A 265 -29.43 7.35 4.22
CA ARG A 265 -27.99 7.07 4.38
C ARG A 265 -27.68 5.61 4.03
N GLY A 266 -28.52 4.66 4.48
CA GLY A 266 -28.36 3.25 4.17
C GLY A 266 -28.49 2.96 2.68
N MET A 267 -29.49 3.52 1.99
CA MET A 267 -29.68 3.37 0.55
C MET A 267 -28.48 3.88 -0.24
N VAL A 268 -27.91 5.04 0.13
CA VAL A 268 -26.73 5.59 -0.54
C VAL A 268 -25.51 4.71 -0.31
N LYS A 269 -25.27 4.28 0.93
CA LYS A 269 -24.17 3.37 1.28
C LYS A 269 -24.20 2.07 0.46
N HIS A 270 -25.41 1.55 0.21
CA HIS A 270 -25.63 0.30 -0.52
C HIS A 270 -25.95 0.53 -2.01
N GLN A 271 -25.50 1.66 -2.58
CA GLN A 271 -25.54 1.95 -4.02
C GLN A 271 -26.94 2.02 -4.64
N ALA A 272 -27.92 2.54 -3.90
CA ALA A 272 -29.29 2.80 -4.38
C ALA A 272 -29.63 4.31 -4.38
N PRO A 273 -28.91 5.17 -5.15
CA PRO A 273 -29.02 6.63 -5.05
C PRO A 273 -30.39 7.16 -5.46
N THR A 274 -31.03 6.60 -6.47
CA THR A 274 -32.37 7.03 -6.94
C THR A 274 -33.45 6.81 -5.89
N GLN A 275 -33.40 5.68 -5.17
CA GLN A 275 -34.34 5.41 -4.08
C GLN A 275 -34.12 6.36 -2.91
N ALA A 276 -32.86 6.68 -2.59
CA ALA A 276 -32.51 7.64 -1.55
C ALA A 276 -33.07 9.05 -1.86
N LEU A 277 -32.90 9.54 -3.10
CA LEU A 277 -33.43 10.83 -3.53
C LEU A 277 -34.97 10.87 -3.50
N ASN A 278 -35.64 9.77 -3.92
CA ASN A 278 -37.09 9.66 -3.82
C ASN A 278 -37.56 9.68 -2.36
N LEU A 279 -36.88 8.96 -1.48
CA LEU A 279 -37.22 8.96 -0.05
C LEU A 279 -36.99 10.32 0.61
N TYR A 280 -35.98 11.08 0.16
CA TYR A 280 -35.76 12.45 0.59
C TYR A 280 -36.92 13.37 0.19
N THR A 281 -37.49 13.20 -1.01
CA THR A 281 -38.70 13.95 -1.42
C THR A 281 -39.90 13.64 -0.51
N VAL A 282 -40.05 12.38 -0.09
CA VAL A 282 -41.11 11.97 0.87
C VAL A 282 -40.84 12.61 2.24
N LEU A 283 -39.59 12.66 2.71
CA LEU A 283 -39.22 13.35 3.96
C LEU A 283 -39.65 14.82 3.94
N LEU A 284 -39.36 15.53 2.84
CA LEU A 284 -39.76 16.92 2.66
C LEU A 284 -41.30 17.11 2.64
N ASN A 285 -42.00 16.22 1.95
CA ASN A 285 -43.49 16.25 1.91
C ASN A 285 -44.11 16.06 3.30
N ASN A 286 -43.43 15.30 4.17
CA ASN A 286 -43.84 15.13 5.58
C ASN A 286 -43.36 16.32 6.48
N ARG A 287 -42.81 17.39 5.88
CA ARG A 287 -42.29 18.57 6.59
C ARG A 287 -41.22 18.26 7.65
N LEU A 288 -40.51 17.16 7.45
CA LEU A 288 -39.38 16.77 8.30
C LEU A 288 -38.10 17.42 7.79
N ARG A 289 -37.12 17.58 8.68
CA ARG A 289 -35.81 18.15 8.35
C ARG A 289 -34.75 17.05 8.31
N ALA A 290 -33.90 17.12 7.32
CA ALA A 290 -32.73 16.25 7.24
C ALA A 290 -31.57 16.79 8.09
N ASP A 291 -30.73 15.90 8.61
CA ASP A 291 -29.49 16.25 9.28
C ASP A 291 -28.33 16.47 8.29
N VAL A 292 -27.23 17.04 8.75
CA VAL A 292 -26.03 17.30 7.91
C VAL A 292 -25.48 16.03 7.27
N TYR A 293 -25.52 14.91 7.97
CA TYR A 293 -24.99 13.63 7.46
C TYR A 293 -25.84 13.06 6.31
N THR A 294 -27.15 13.26 6.38
CA THR A 294 -28.07 12.91 5.31
C THR A 294 -27.84 13.78 4.07
N PHE A 295 -27.62 15.10 4.25
CA PHE A 295 -27.23 15.96 3.13
C PHE A 295 -25.91 15.53 2.50
N ASN A 296 -24.90 15.16 3.29
CA ASN A 296 -23.64 14.64 2.77
C ASN A 296 -23.88 13.37 1.93
N SER A 297 -24.71 12.45 2.41
CA SER A 297 -25.09 11.25 1.64
C SER A 297 -25.87 11.57 0.37
N LEU A 298 -26.79 12.55 0.40
CA LEU A 298 -27.54 12.99 -0.79
C LEU A 298 -26.63 13.63 -1.85
N ILE A 299 -25.61 14.40 -1.43
CA ILE A 299 -24.59 14.94 -2.32
C ILE A 299 -23.81 13.80 -2.98
N GLU A 300 -23.43 12.78 -2.22
CA GLU A 300 -22.78 11.58 -2.75
C GLU A 300 -23.71 10.82 -3.71
N ALA A 301 -24.99 10.66 -3.37
CA ALA A 301 -26.00 10.02 -4.22
C ALA A 301 -26.12 10.71 -5.58
N THR A 302 -26.11 12.04 -5.62
CA THR A 302 -26.21 12.82 -6.87
C THR A 302 -25.07 12.47 -7.83
N ALA A 303 -23.85 12.27 -7.32
CA ALA A 303 -22.72 11.86 -8.16
C ALA A 303 -22.83 10.42 -8.68
N LEU A 304 -23.57 9.56 -7.96
CA LEU A 304 -23.78 8.13 -8.30
C LEU A 304 -24.89 7.90 -9.33
N VAL A 305 -25.81 8.85 -9.51
CA VAL A 305 -26.89 8.70 -10.49
C VAL A 305 -26.31 8.53 -11.89
N VAL A 306 -26.73 7.48 -12.58
CA VAL A 306 -26.33 7.20 -13.96
C VAL A 306 -27.25 8.03 -14.89
N ASN A 307 -26.77 8.44 -16.04
CA ASN A 307 -27.53 9.16 -17.08
C ASN A 307 -27.73 10.68 -16.93
N GLU A 308 -27.15 11.34 -15.93
CA GLU A 308 -27.16 12.78 -15.83
C GLU A 308 -25.83 13.37 -16.29
N LYS A 309 -25.87 14.54 -16.95
CA LYS A 309 -24.68 15.30 -17.33
C LYS A 309 -24.05 15.99 -16.14
N PHE A 310 -22.76 16.37 -16.27
CA PHE A 310 -22.05 17.07 -15.20
C PHE A 310 -22.78 18.33 -14.71
N GLU A 311 -23.28 19.14 -15.62
CA GLU A 311 -23.95 20.40 -15.29
C GLU A 311 -25.23 20.15 -14.46
N GLU A 312 -26.00 19.13 -14.80
CA GLU A 312 -27.20 18.74 -14.08
C GLU A 312 -26.85 18.28 -12.66
N LYS A 313 -25.86 17.41 -12.54
CA LYS A 313 -25.37 16.93 -11.26
C LYS A 313 -24.82 18.05 -10.38
N TRP A 314 -24.06 18.97 -10.97
CA TRP A 314 -23.53 20.12 -10.26
C TRP A 314 -24.62 21.04 -9.76
N ASN A 315 -25.62 21.34 -10.59
CA ASN A 315 -26.79 22.12 -10.20
C ASN A 315 -27.57 21.44 -9.06
N ASN A 316 -27.76 20.12 -9.13
CA ASN A 316 -28.40 19.34 -8.07
C ASN A 316 -27.61 19.45 -6.73
N ILE A 317 -26.29 19.40 -6.76
CA ILE A 317 -25.46 19.63 -5.57
C ILE A 317 -25.65 21.05 -5.01
N LEU A 318 -25.62 22.07 -5.88
CA LEU A 318 -25.88 23.45 -5.47
C LEU A 318 -27.26 23.66 -4.86
N ASP A 319 -28.28 22.97 -5.40
CA ASP A 319 -29.63 23.02 -4.88
C ASP A 319 -29.75 22.32 -3.51
N LEU A 320 -29.03 21.22 -3.30
CA LEU A 320 -28.93 20.60 -1.97
C LEU A 320 -28.27 21.53 -0.94
N LEU A 321 -27.22 22.27 -1.33
CA LEU A 321 -26.61 23.27 -0.47
C LEU A 321 -27.56 24.43 -0.14
N LYS A 322 -28.36 24.92 -1.11
CA LYS A 322 -29.41 25.91 -0.85
C LYS A 322 -30.46 25.37 0.11
N GLN A 323 -30.84 24.11 -0.03
CA GLN A 323 -31.78 23.45 0.88
C GLN A 323 -31.21 23.31 2.30
N MET A 324 -29.90 23.06 2.47
CA MET A 324 -29.25 23.11 3.79
C MET A 324 -29.45 24.48 4.44
N VAL A 325 -29.25 25.57 3.69
CA VAL A 325 -29.47 26.92 4.20
C VAL A 325 -30.93 27.14 4.59
N THR A 326 -31.90 26.77 3.75
CA THR A 326 -33.34 26.90 4.01
C THR A 326 -33.79 26.10 5.23
N GLN A 327 -33.21 24.96 5.49
CA GLN A 327 -33.49 24.11 6.67
C GLN A 327 -32.64 24.54 7.90
N ASN A 328 -31.81 25.55 7.77
CA ASN A 328 -30.90 26.04 8.82
C ASN A 328 -29.90 24.92 9.28
N VAL A 329 -29.44 24.12 8.35
CA VAL A 329 -28.41 23.08 8.57
C VAL A 329 -27.06 23.64 8.12
N LYS A 330 -26.11 23.77 9.03
CA LYS A 330 -24.77 24.28 8.70
C LYS A 330 -23.92 23.17 8.04
N PRO A 331 -23.28 23.46 6.90
CA PRO A 331 -22.33 22.52 6.30
C PRO A 331 -21.12 22.32 7.24
N ASN A 332 -20.54 21.13 7.20
CA ASN A 332 -19.36 20.78 7.98
C ASN A 332 -18.18 20.39 7.05
N LEU A 333 -17.01 20.06 7.62
CA LEU A 333 -15.84 19.60 6.88
C LEU A 333 -16.19 18.48 5.90
N GLN A 334 -16.95 17.49 6.37
CA GLN A 334 -17.33 16.34 5.55
C GLN A 334 -18.23 16.73 4.38
N THR A 335 -19.09 17.77 4.50
CA THR A 335 -19.88 18.28 3.39
C THR A 335 -18.99 18.70 2.23
N PHE A 336 -17.97 19.51 2.51
CA PHE A 336 -17.03 19.99 1.50
C PHE A 336 -16.15 18.88 0.95
N ASN A 337 -15.67 17.99 1.80
CA ASN A 337 -14.89 16.82 1.36
C ASN A 337 -15.73 15.90 0.47
N THR A 338 -17.01 15.68 0.78
CA THR A 338 -17.92 14.90 -0.08
C THR A 338 -18.12 15.56 -1.44
N ILE A 339 -18.28 16.89 -1.50
CA ILE A 339 -18.38 17.63 -2.77
C ILE A 339 -17.11 17.43 -3.60
N LEU A 340 -15.93 17.61 -3.00
CA LEU A 340 -14.65 17.42 -3.68
C LEU A 340 -14.45 15.97 -4.18
N LYS A 341 -14.84 14.99 -3.35
CA LYS A 341 -14.86 13.57 -3.72
C LYS A 341 -15.79 13.30 -4.91
N CYS A 342 -16.93 13.96 -4.98
CA CYS A 342 -17.83 13.87 -6.12
C CYS A 342 -17.23 14.52 -7.38
N LEU A 343 -16.64 15.72 -7.23
CA LEU A 343 -16.03 16.45 -8.34
C LEU A 343 -14.88 15.69 -8.99
N ARG A 344 -14.12 14.89 -8.22
CA ARG A 344 -13.06 14.00 -8.75
C ARG A 344 -13.56 13.09 -9.88
N ARG A 345 -14.80 12.62 -9.81
CA ARG A 345 -15.39 11.74 -10.83
C ARG A 345 -15.63 12.41 -12.17
N PHE A 346 -15.61 13.75 -12.22
CA PHE A 346 -15.90 14.54 -13.43
C PHE A 346 -14.64 15.11 -14.11
N TYR A 347 -13.47 14.70 -13.66
CA TYR A 347 -12.18 15.04 -14.27
C TYR A 347 -12.00 16.55 -14.52
N ALA A 348 -11.73 16.94 -15.77
CA ALA A 348 -11.45 18.33 -16.15
C ALA A 348 -12.57 19.31 -15.78
N PHE A 349 -13.83 18.92 -15.87
CA PHE A 349 -14.98 19.76 -15.54
C PHE A 349 -15.06 20.09 -14.03
N GLY A 350 -14.53 19.20 -13.19
CA GLY A 350 -14.52 19.39 -11.74
C GLY A 350 -13.45 20.35 -11.22
N LYS A 351 -12.40 20.67 -12.01
CA LYS A 351 -11.24 21.46 -11.53
C LYS A 351 -11.62 22.85 -11.03
N LEU A 352 -12.37 23.63 -11.82
CA LEU A 352 -12.79 24.98 -11.43
C LEU A 352 -13.79 24.98 -10.25
N PRO A 353 -14.85 24.15 -10.26
CA PRO A 353 -15.74 24.02 -9.10
C PRO A 353 -15.02 23.58 -7.81
N ALA A 354 -13.99 22.74 -7.89
CA ALA A 354 -13.24 22.32 -6.72
C ALA A 354 -12.47 23.49 -6.08
N LEU A 355 -11.82 24.35 -6.88
CA LEU A 355 -11.15 25.53 -6.34
C LEU A 355 -12.14 26.54 -5.73
N GLN A 356 -13.32 26.69 -6.34
CA GLN A 356 -14.40 27.50 -5.78
C GLN A 356 -14.88 26.90 -4.46
N THR A 357 -15.12 25.60 -4.39
CA THR A 357 -15.52 24.89 -3.18
C THR A 357 -14.50 25.08 -2.05
N LEU A 358 -13.20 24.96 -2.35
CA LEU A 358 -12.14 25.18 -1.37
C LEU A 358 -12.11 26.64 -0.86
N ARG A 359 -12.35 27.61 -1.75
CA ARG A 359 -12.42 29.03 -1.39
C ARG A 359 -13.62 29.32 -0.49
N GLU A 360 -14.80 28.82 -0.83
CA GLU A 360 -16.02 28.97 -0.04
C GLU A 360 -15.89 28.33 1.35
N MET A 361 -15.30 27.13 1.40
CA MET A 361 -15.01 26.43 2.65
C MET A 361 -14.18 27.31 3.60
N LYS A 362 -13.10 27.93 3.10
CA LYS A 362 -12.26 28.84 3.86
C LYS A 362 -12.99 30.13 4.25
N ALA A 363 -13.81 30.67 3.35
CA ALA A 363 -14.59 31.88 3.59
C ALA A 363 -15.62 31.71 4.74
N ILE A 364 -16.18 30.52 4.90
CA ILE A 364 -17.10 30.16 6.00
C ILE A 364 -16.33 29.87 7.31
N GLY A 365 -14.99 29.80 7.28
CA GLY A 365 -14.16 29.54 8.44
C GLY A 365 -13.99 28.05 8.76
N ILE A 366 -14.23 27.14 7.79
CA ILE A 366 -13.96 25.72 7.93
C ILE A 366 -12.55 25.45 7.43
N GLU A 367 -11.67 25.02 8.33
CA GLU A 367 -10.30 24.66 7.97
C GLU A 367 -10.25 23.36 7.14
N PRO A 368 -9.54 23.36 5.99
CA PRO A 368 -9.30 22.16 5.22
C PRO A 368 -8.57 21.09 6.05
N SER A 369 -8.88 19.83 5.79
CA SER A 369 -8.13 18.67 6.30
C SER A 369 -7.17 18.14 5.24
N LEU A 370 -6.35 17.15 5.59
CA LEU A 370 -5.49 16.48 4.61
C LEU A 370 -6.30 15.80 3.51
N ALA A 371 -7.47 15.23 3.82
CA ALA A 371 -8.40 14.67 2.83
C ALA A 371 -8.88 15.72 1.82
N THR A 372 -9.13 16.96 2.28
CA THR A 372 -9.52 18.06 1.38
C THR A 372 -8.45 18.27 0.30
N TYR A 373 -7.19 18.39 0.71
CA TYR A 373 -6.06 18.55 -0.22
C TYR A 373 -5.81 17.30 -1.07
N HIS A 374 -5.99 16.11 -0.49
CA HIS A 374 -5.92 14.87 -1.24
C HIS A 374 -6.89 14.84 -2.44
N TYR A 375 -8.17 15.20 -2.24
CA TYR A 375 -9.13 15.23 -3.35
C TYR A 375 -8.78 16.27 -4.41
N VAL A 376 -8.25 17.43 -4.00
CA VAL A 376 -7.78 18.45 -4.95
C VAL A 376 -6.58 17.93 -5.74
N ILE A 377 -5.58 17.33 -5.09
CA ILE A 377 -4.42 16.72 -5.75
C ILE A 377 -4.88 15.66 -6.76
N GLN A 378 -5.74 14.74 -6.35
CA GLN A 378 -6.24 13.71 -7.27
C GLN A 378 -6.95 14.29 -8.48
N LEU A 379 -7.79 15.32 -8.29
CA LEU A 379 -8.51 15.94 -9.38
C LEU A 379 -7.59 16.60 -10.43
N PHE A 380 -6.48 17.18 -9.96
CA PHE A 380 -5.56 17.88 -10.85
C PHE A 380 -4.53 16.98 -11.51
N TYR A 381 -4.09 15.89 -10.86
CA TYR A 381 -2.96 15.07 -11.32
C TYR A 381 -3.33 13.64 -11.76
N GLN A 382 -4.56 13.18 -11.59
CA GLN A 382 -4.94 11.79 -11.90
C GLN A 382 -4.82 11.44 -13.40
N HIS A 383 -4.99 12.42 -14.30
CA HIS A 383 -5.04 12.22 -15.76
C HIS A 383 -4.15 13.20 -16.54
N GLU A 384 -3.13 13.73 -15.90
CA GLU A 384 -2.18 14.59 -16.61
C GLU A 384 -1.18 13.75 -17.39
N SER A 385 -1.22 13.85 -18.71
CA SER A 385 -0.09 13.40 -19.52
C SER A 385 1.03 14.44 -19.41
N PRO A 386 2.30 14.02 -19.32
CA PRO A 386 3.46 14.93 -19.23
C PRO A 386 3.54 15.97 -20.36
N SER A 387 2.84 15.71 -21.47
CA SER A 387 2.83 16.57 -22.66
C SER A 387 1.98 17.85 -22.56
N LYS A 388 1.13 18.01 -21.52
CA LYS A 388 0.20 19.15 -21.41
C LYS A 388 0.61 20.22 -20.38
N GLY A 389 1.78 20.11 -19.78
CA GLY A 389 2.21 20.99 -18.70
C GLY A 389 1.53 20.63 -17.37
N SER A 390 2.33 20.46 -16.34
CA SER A 390 1.85 20.09 -15.02
C SER A 390 1.20 21.27 -14.32
N SER A 391 0.14 21.02 -13.55
CA SER A 391 -0.48 22.00 -12.68
C SER A 391 0.48 22.38 -11.53
N LEU A 392 0.48 23.63 -11.12
CA LEU A 392 1.28 24.13 -9.99
C LEU A 392 0.56 24.06 -8.65
N ILE A 393 -0.65 23.52 -8.63
CA ILE A 393 -1.50 23.52 -7.44
C ILE A 393 -0.87 22.77 -6.24
N ILE A 394 0.02 21.80 -6.49
CA ILE A 394 0.70 21.07 -5.42
C ILE A 394 1.62 21.99 -4.61
N TYR A 395 2.29 22.95 -5.24
CA TYR A 395 3.15 23.91 -4.57
C TYR A 395 2.36 24.87 -3.71
N ASP A 396 1.18 25.34 -4.20
CA ASP A 396 0.28 26.18 -3.43
C ASP A 396 -0.24 25.43 -2.18
N ILE A 397 -0.60 24.14 -2.35
CA ILE A 397 -1.02 23.29 -1.24
C ILE A 397 0.13 23.13 -0.25
N MET A 398 1.34 22.79 -0.72
CA MET A 398 2.48 22.59 0.17
C MET A 398 2.84 23.87 0.93
N ASN A 399 2.85 25.03 0.28
CA ASN A 399 3.05 26.32 0.95
C ASN A 399 2.03 26.58 2.06
N GLU A 400 0.80 26.10 1.89
CA GLU A 400 -0.25 26.25 2.89
C GLU A 400 -0.13 25.28 4.07
N VAL A 401 0.32 24.04 3.84
CA VAL A 401 0.35 22.98 4.86
C VAL A 401 1.69 22.86 5.59
N MET A 402 2.78 23.39 5.03
CA MET A 402 4.10 23.30 5.63
C MET A 402 4.15 23.76 7.08
N GLY A 403 4.82 22.98 7.92
CA GLY A 403 4.99 23.26 9.34
C GLY A 403 3.73 23.08 10.21
N LYS A 404 2.58 22.76 9.62
CA LYS A 404 1.34 22.51 10.36
C LYS A 404 1.29 21.09 10.91
N ARG A 405 0.67 20.97 12.09
CA ARG A 405 0.33 19.66 12.70
C ARG A 405 -1.14 19.37 12.40
N PHE A 406 -1.40 18.17 11.93
CA PHE A 406 -2.73 17.72 11.61
C PHE A 406 -3.18 16.63 12.58
N SER A 407 -4.49 16.59 12.82
CA SER A 407 -5.18 15.51 13.53
C SER A 407 -6.17 14.84 12.58
N PRO A 408 -6.46 13.54 12.71
CA PRO A 408 -7.42 12.86 11.86
C PRO A 408 -8.82 13.44 12.08
N ARG A 409 -9.39 14.07 11.05
CA ARG A 409 -10.73 14.66 11.03
C ARG A 409 -11.64 14.03 9.98
N ASP A 410 -11.02 13.42 8.96
CA ASP A 410 -11.71 12.72 7.88
C ASP A 410 -11.06 11.33 7.68
N PRO A 411 -11.83 10.29 7.33
CA PRO A 411 -11.28 8.95 7.08
C PRO A 411 -10.19 8.90 6.02
N ASP A 412 -10.25 9.79 5.04
CA ASP A 412 -9.34 9.83 3.91
C ASP A 412 -8.13 10.79 4.13
N ASP A 413 -7.96 11.34 5.37
CA ASP A 413 -6.77 12.14 5.72
C ASP A 413 -5.47 11.35 5.56
N ASP A 414 -5.52 10.03 5.72
CA ASP A 414 -4.40 9.12 5.58
C ASP A 414 -3.97 8.85 4.11
N MET A 415 -4.72 9.39 3.12
CA MET A 415 -4.42 9.27 1.70
C MET A 415 -3.54 10.40 1.16
N PHE A 416 -3.39 11.49 1.92
CA PHE A 416 -2.71 12.69 1.45
C PHE A 416 -1.24 12.44 1.11
N PHE A 417 -0.48 11.84 2.05
CA PHE A 417 0.96 11.65 1.88
C PHE A 417 1.31 10.75 0.70
N GLN A 418 0.54 9.68 0.51
CA GLN A 418 0.67 8.80 -0.65
C GLN A 418 0.43 9.56 -1.96
N SER A 419 -0.66 10.34 -2.03
CA SER A 419 -1.01 11.11 -3.23
C SER A 419 0.00 12.21 -3.53
N ALA A 420 0.46 12.94 -2.52
CA ALA A 420 1.47 13.97 -2.69
C ALA A 420 2.80 13.39 -3.18
N MET A 421 3.27 12.29 -2.58
CA MET A 421 4.52 11.64 -2.99
C MET A 421 4.43 11.05 -4.41
N ARG A 422 3.26 10.52 -4.82
CA ARG A 422 3.03 10.10 -6.20
C ARG A 422 3.19 11.25 -7.19
N VAL A 423 2.68 12.43 -6.86
CA VAL A 423 2.84 13.62 -7.69
C VAL A 423 4.30 14.05 -7.76
N CYS A 424 5.03 14.07 -6.64
CA CYS A 424 6.47 14.36 -6.63
C CYS A 424 7.24 13.41 -7.56
N SER A 425 6.94 12.13 -7.50
CA SER A 425 7.55 11.11 -8.38
C SER A 425 7.20 11.35 -9.86
N SER A 426 5.96 11.72 -10.17
CA SER A 426 5.51 12.01 -11.55
C SER A 426 6.15 13.28 -12.11
N LEU A 427 6.31 14.31 -11.29
CA LEU A 427 6.97 15.58 -11.66
C LEU A 427 8.49 15.46 -11.67
N ARG A 428 9.05 14.40 -11.09
CA ARG A 428 10.48 14.25 -10.82
C ARG A 428 11.04 15.44 -10.03
N ASP A 429 10.33 15.85 -8.99
CA ASP A 429 10.69 16.97 -8.12
C ASP A 429 11.12 16.47 -6.75
N LEU A 430 12.43 16.42 -6.55
CA LEU A 430 13.04 15.95 -5.32
C LEU A 430 12.89 16.95 -4.16
N GLU A 431 12.93 18.26 -4.45
CA GLU A 431 12.78 19.30 -3.42
C GLU A 431 11.38 19.26 -2.83
N LEU A 432 10.38 19.14 -3.69
CA LEU A 432 9.00 18.96 -3.26
C LEU A 432 8.83 17.68 -2.43
N ALA A 433 9.50 16.59 -2.81
CA ALA A 433 9.46 15.34 -2.05
C ALA A 433 10.06 15.50 -0.66
N TYR A 434 11.16 16.23 -0.50
CA TYR A 434 11.72 16.56 0.82
C TYR A 434 10.78 17.44 1.64
N GLN A 435 10.07 18.38 1.02
CA GLN A 435 9.04 19.17 1.72
C GLN A 435 7.90 18.29 2.24
N VAL A 436 7.37 17.37 1.40
CA VAL A 436 6.33 16.41 1.83
C VAL A 436 6.85 15.52 2.96
N HIS A 437 8.09 15.07 2.88
CA HIS A 437 8.71 14.27 3.93
C HIS A 437 8.95 15.07 5.22
N GLY A 438 9.32 16.33 5.11
CA GLY A 438 9.43 17.26 6.24
C GLY A 438 8.08 17.47 6.94
N LEU A 439 7.00 17.62 6.17
CA LEU A 439 5.65 17.71 6.71
C LEU A 439 5.23 16.42 7.43
N LEU A 440 5.53 15.25 6.87
CA LEU A 440 5.25 13.96 7.50
C LEU A 440 5.91 13.83 8.88
N ASN A 441 7.14 14.32 9.01
CA ASN A 441 7.90 14.27 10.26
C ASN A 441 7.58 15.42 11.24
N THR A 442 6.68 16.35 10.87
CA THR A 442 6.27 17.45 11.72
C THR A 442 5.28 16.96 12.79
N GLY A 443 5.71 16.92 14.05
CA GLY A 443 4.85 16.51 15.18
C GLY A 443 4.33 15.07 15.03
N ASP A 444 3.02 14.90 15.09
CA ASP A 444 2.33 13.60 14.99
C ASP A 444 1.79 13.27 13.60
N ASN A 445 2.16 14.04 12.56
CA ASN A 445 1.64 13.82 11.20
C ASN A 445 1.97 12.43 10.66
N TRP A 446 3.04 11.80 11.12
CA TRP A 446 3.42 10.44 10.75
C TRP A 446 2.33 9.39 11.03
N LYS A 447 1.43 9.65 11.99
CA LYS A 447 0.29 8.78 12.28
C LYS A 447 -0.74 8.78 11.15
N LEU A 448 -0.67 9.77 10.25
CA LEU A 448 -1.58 9.97 9.13
C LEU A 448 -1.05 9.37 7.81
N ILE A 449 0.02 8.58 7.85
CA ILE A 449 0.50 7.86 6.66
C ILE A 449 -0.40 6.70 6.26
N GLY A 450 -1.26 6.26 7.18
CA GLY A 450 -2.23 5.19 6.94
C GLY A 450 -1.71 3.79 7.25
N SER A 451 -2.14 2.80 6.44
CA SER A 451 -1.78 1.39 6.60
C SER A 451 -0.32 1.11 6.25
N ASP A 452 0.16 -0.09 6.62
CA ASP A 452 1.51 -0.55 6.26
C ASP A 452 1.73 -0.58 4.75
N HIS A 453 0.69 -0.94 3.99
CA HIS A 453 0.73 -0.92 2.52
C HIS A 453 0.97 0.51 1.99
N ARG A 454 0.23 1.51 2.48
CA ARG A 454 0.41 2.92 2.10
C ARG A 454 1.76 3.47 2.51
N ARG A 455 2.25 3.08 3.69
CA ARG A 455 3.59 3.43 4.15
C ARG A 455 4.65 2.88 3.20
N ASN A 456 4.56 1.61 2.83
CA ASN A 456 5.48 0.98 1.88
C ASN A 456 5.42 1.66 0.51
N PHE A 457 4.23 2.00 0.01
CA PHE A 457 4.06 2.74 -1.24
C PHE A 457 4.72 4.13 -1.17
N TYR A 458 4.46 4.89 -0.11
CA TYR A 458 5.03 6.22 0.10
C TYR A 458 6.56 6.19 0.06
N TYR A 459 7.16 5.33 0.90
CA TYR A 459 8.61 5.24 0.98
C TYR A 459 9.24 4.63 -0.27
N SER A 460 8.58 3.71 -0.93
CA SER A 460 9.03 3.17 -2.22
C SER A 460 9.12 4.28 -3.29
N LYS A 461 8.10 5.14 -3.40
CA LYS A 461 8.12 6.27 -4.34
C LYS A 461 9.15 7.32 -3.95
N PHE A 462 9.28 7.62 -2.68
CA PHE A 462 10.30 8.54 -2.17
C PHE A 462 11.71 8.02 -2.47
N PHE A 463 11.99 6.76 -2.15
CA PHE A 463 13.29 6.15 -2.38
C PHE A 463 13.62 6.01 -3.88
N ASN A 464 12.62 5.66 -4.70
CA ASN A 464 12.77 5.65 -6.16
C ASN A 464 13.20 7.03 -6.68
N LEU A 465 12.59 8.10 -6.19
CA LEU A 465 12.94 9.46 -6.58
C LEU A 465 14.37 9.82 -6.15
N LEU A 466 14.80 9.39 -4.96
CA LEU A 466 16.20 9.53 -4.49
C LEU A 466 17.17 8.80 -5.43
N CYS A 467 16.87 7.58 -5.85
CA CYS A 467 17.70 6.83 -6.80
C CYS A 467 17.86 7.56 -8.15
N PHE A 468 16.83 8.27 -8.60
CA PHE A 468 16.88 8.99 -9.88
C PHE A 468 17.53 10.38 -9.83
N MET A 469 17.44 11.07 -8.70
CA MET A 469 17.72 12.51 -8.66
C MET A 469 18.81 12.89 -7.65
N GLU A 470 19.06 12.07 -6.63
CA GLU A 470 19.97 12.41 -5.53
C GLU A 470 21.37 11.84 -5.76
N GLN A 471 22.34 12.37 -5.04
CA GLN A 471 23.70 11.83 -5.03
C GLN A 471 23.73 10.46 -4.37
N ILE A 472 24.52 9.54 -4.94
CA ILE A 472 24.53 8.13 -4.50
C ILE A 472 24.89 7.95 -3.01
N ASP A 473 25.79 8.77 -2.46
CA ASP A 473 26.18 8.65 -1.06
C ASP A 473 25.03 9.03 -0.11
N VAL A 474 24.21 10.02 -0.50
CA VAL A 474 22.99 10.41 0.23
C VAL A 474 21.92 9.31 0.08
N THR A 475 21.75 8.78 -1.13
CA THR A 475 20.83 7.67 -1.39
C THR A 475 21.18 6.43 -0.57
N LEU A 476 22.48 6.08 -0.48
CA LEU A 476 22.95 4.96 0.33
C LEU A 476 22.76 5.19 1.84
N LYS A 477 22.83 6.44 2.30
CA LYS A 477 22.48 6.78 3.68
C LYS A 477 21.00 6.52 3.93
N TRP A 478 20.11 7.05 3.07
CA TRP A 478 18.68 6.79 3.16
C TRP A 478 18.32 5.29 3.04
N TYR A 479 19.06 4.55 2.20
CA TYR A 479 18.92 3.10 2.10
C TYR A 479 19.09 2.42 3.45
N LYS A 480 20.18 2.73 4.16
CA LYS A 480 20.47 2.14 5.47
C LYS A 480 19.50 2.58 6.57
N ASP A 481 19.02 3.83 6.50
CA ASP A 481 18.13 4.39 7.51
C ASP A 481 16.69 3.86 7.36
N LEU A 482 16.21 3.65 6.13
CA LEU A 482 14.83 3.30 5.86
C LEU A 482 14.58 1.80 5.70
N ILE A 483 15.54 1.04 5.18
CA ILE A 483 15.36 -0.36 4.79
C ILE A 483 16.16 -1.29 5.72
N PRO A 484 15.56 -2.36 6.26
CA PRO A 484 14.15 -2.75 6.20
C PRO A 484 13.29 -2.13 7.31
N SER A 485 13.86 -1.24 8.14
CA SER A 485 13.26 -0.78 9.41
C SER A 485 11.93 -0.05 9.23
N VAL A 486 11.79 0.76 8.20
CA VAL A 486 10.61 1.59 7.96
C VAL A 486 9.71 1.00 6.88
N PHE A 487 10.29 0.47 5.79
CA PHE A 487 9.54 -0.17 4.73
C PHE A 487 10.32 -1.34 4.11
N PHE A 488 9.59 -2.24 3.45
CA PHE A 488 10.16 -3.38 2.73
C PHE A 488 10.27 -3.03 1.24
N PRO A 489 11.50 -3.02 0.67
CA PRO A 489 11.68 -2.67 -0.73
C PRO A 489 11.08 -3.75 -1.64
N HIS A 490 10.46 -3.34 -2.73
CA HIS A 490 10.08 -4.24 -3.81
C HIS A 490 11.29 -4.57 -4.71
N SER A 491 11.20 -5.63 -5.51
CA SER A 491 12.26 -5.97 -6.47
C SER A 491 12.59 -4.82 -7.42
N GLN A 492 11.60 -4.04 -7.85
CA GLN A 492 11.82 -2.86 -8.68
C GLN A 492 12.63 -1.77 -7.96
N THR A 493 12.39 -1.56 -6.66
CA THR A 493 13.18 -0.61 -5.85
C THR A 493 14.65 -1.01 -5.78
N MET A 494 14.93 -2.32 -5.71
CA MET A 494 16.31 -2.83 -5.73
C MET A 494 16.97 -2.66 -7.11
N ILE A 495 16.19 -2.82 -8.19
CA ILE A 495 16.66 -2.54 -9.57
C ILE A 495 16.97 -1.05 -9.73
N ASP A 496 16.09 -0.17 -9.27
CA ASP A 496 16.30 1.29 -9.33
C ASP A 496 17.57 1.71 -8.59
N LEU A 497 17.84 1.10 -7.42
CA LEU A 497 19.09 1.31 -6.69
C LEU A 497 20.32 0.79 -7.46
N LEU A 498 20.24 -0.39 -8.08
CA LEU A 498 21.32 -0.93 -8.90
C LEU A 498 21.65 -0.02 -10.09
N GLN A 499 20.62 0.52 -10.74
CA GLN A 499 20.80 1.48 -11.84
C GLN A 499 21.43 2.80 -11.35
N ALA A 500 21.05 3.28 -10.16
CA ALA A 500 21.71 4.44 -9.55
C ALA A 500 23.18 4.19 -9.22
N LEU A 501 23.52 3.00 -8.73
CA LEU A 501 24.91 2.56 -8.47
C LEU A 501 25.72 2.46 -9.78
N ASP A 502 25.10 1.98 -10.86
CA ASP A 502 25.72 1.90 -12.17
C ASP A 502 26.06 3.30 -12.73
N VAL A 503 25.09 4.22 -12.71
CA VAL A 503 25.31 5.61 -13.12
C VAL A 503 26.42 6.28 -12.31
N ALA A 504 26.51 5.98 -11.03
CA ALA A 504 27.56 6.51 -10.13
C ALA A 504 28.89 5.74 -10.20
N ASN A 505 28.98 4.70 -11.03
CA ASN A 505 30.13 3.80 -11.15
C ASN A 505 30.56 3.16 -9.80
N ARG A 506 29.57 2.79 -8.98
CA ARG A 506 29.73 2.17 -7.65
C ARG A 506 29.30 0.70 -7.64
N LEU A 507 29.74 -0.05 -8.66
CA LEU A 507 29.44 -1.48 -8.80
C LEU A 507 30.05 -2.36 -7.70
N ASP A 508 30.99 -1.82 -6.93
CA ASP A 508 31.56 -2.44 -5.72
C ASP A 508 30.48 -2.83 -4.68
N MET A 509 29.35 -2.14 -4.68
CA MET A 509 28.24 -2.40 -3.76
C MET A 509 27.28 -3.52 -4.22
N VAL A 510 27.34 -3.94 -5.48
CA VAL A 510 26.40 -4.92 -6.05
C VAL A 510 26.34 -6.26 -5.28
N PRO A 511 27.47 -6.86 -4.85
CA PRO A 511 27.41 -8.07 -4.03
C PRO A 511 26.68 -7.89 -2.69
N GLN A 512 26.81 -6.70 -2.06
CA GLN A 512 26.06 -6.40 -0.83
C GLN A 512 24.57 -6.26 -1.10
N ILE A 513 24.18 -5.57 -2.18
CA ILE A 513 22.77 -5.41 -2.57
C ILE A 513 22.12 -6.77 -2.88
N TRP A 514 22.88 -7.70 -3.48
CA TRP A 514 22.39 -9.07 -3.67
C TRP A 514 22.14 -9.77 -2.33
N LYS A 515 23.06 -9.64 -1.39
CA LYS A 515 22.91 -10.23 -0.05
C LYS A 515 21.67 -9.69 0.66
N ASP A 516 21.49 -8.38 0.64
CA ASP A 516 20.31 -7.72 1.20
C ASP A 516 19.01 -8.18 0.48
N SER A 517 19.05 -8.31 -0.85
CA SER A 517 17.92 -8.80 -1.64
C SER A 517 17.51 -10.22 -1.26
N LYS A 518 18.46 -11.06 -0.86
CA LYS A 518 18.14 -12.41 -0.32
C LYS A 518 17.42 -12.31 1.03
N GLU A 519 17.89 -11.46 1.91
CA GLU A 519 17.29 -11.23 3.22
C GLU A 519 15.85 -10.69 3.09
N TYR A 520 15.59 -9.85 2.07
CA TYR A 520 14.26 -9.31 1.81
C TYR A 520 13.33 -10.25 1.01
N GLY A 521 13.80 -11.46 0.68
CA GLY A 521 12.99 -12.49 0.04
C GLY A 521 12.84 -12.36 -1.48
N HIS A 522 13.75 -11.67 -2.17
CA HIS A 522 13.70 -11.47 -3.63
C HIS A 522 14.45 -12.53 -4.46
N THR A 523 14.87 -13.64 -3.84
CA THR A 523 15.63 -14.72 -4.48
C THR A 523 14.95 -15.32 -5.71
N PHE A 524 13.62 -15.27 -5.78
CA PHE A 524 12.85 -15.86 -6.88
C PHE A 524 12.57 -14.89 -8.03
N ARG A 525 12.99 -13.63 -7.95
CA ARG A 525 12.78 -12.62 -8.98
C ARG A 525 13.87 -12.70 -10.04
N ASN A 526 13.54 -13.28 -11.20
CA ASN A 526 14.51 -13.45 -12.29
C ASN A 526 15.02 -12.11 -12.86
N GLU A 527 14.15 -11.11 -12.97
CA GLU A 527 14.48 -9.77 -13.45
C GLU A 527 15.61 -9.13 -12.62
N LEU A 528 15.50 -9.19 -11.29
CA LEU A 528 16.55 -8.67 -10.40
C LEU A 528 17.87 -9.43 -10.53
N LYS A 529 17.81 -10.78 -10.63
CA LYS A 529 19.00 -11.61 -10.83
C LYS A 529 19.70 -11.31 -12.17
N GLU A 530 18.92 -11.13 -13.23
CA GLU A 530 19.45 -10.78 -14.55
C GLU A 530 20.12 -9.41 -14.55
N GLU A 531 19.49 -8.40 -13.92
CA GLU A 531 20.07 -7.05 -13.79
C GLU A 531 21.40 -7.10 -13.04
N ILE A 532 21.45 -7.78 -11.89
CA ILE A 532 22.70 -7.94 -11.11
C ILE A 532 23.79 -8.61 -11.94
N LEU A 533 23.46 -9.74 -12.58
CA LEU A 533 24.43 -10.49 -13.40
C LEU A 533 24.90 -9.68 -14.61
N MET A 534 24.00 -8.94 -15.26
CA MET A 534 24.29 -8.09 -16.39
C MET A 534 25.28 -6.99 -16.00
N LEU A 535 25.02 -6.26 -14.90
CA LEU A 535 25.88 -5.16 -14.43
C LEU A 535 27.28 -5.66 -14.08
N MET A 536 27.39 -6.83 -13.41
CA MET A 536 28.69 -7.41 -13.06
C MET A 536 29.45 -7.93 -14.28
N ALA A 537 28.74 -8.44 -15.31
CA ALA A 537 29.36 -9.08 -16.49
C ALA A 537 29.63 -8.11 -17.65
N ARG A 538 29.08 -6.89 -17.64
CA ARG A 538 29.20 -5.94 -18.74
C ARG A 538 30.65 -5.55 -19.01
N ASP A 539 31.39 -5.18 -17.98
CA ASP A 539 32.73 -4.66 -18.07
C ASP A 539 33.76 -5.57 -17.36
N GLN A 540 35.05 -5.38 -17.69
CA GLN A 540 36.13 -6.00 -16.92
C GLN A 540 36.50 -5.11 -15.72
N HIS A 541 36.65 -5.75 -14.58
CA HIS A 541 36.88 -5.10 -13.31
C HIS A 541 38.25 -5.50 -12.70
N PRO A 542 38.76 -4.77 -11.71
CA PRO A 542 39.98 -5.18 -10.98
C PRO A 542 39.82 -6.60 -10.41
N PRO A 543 40.91 -7.35 -10.27
CA PRO A 543 40.90 -8.76 -9.89
C PRO A 543 40.16 -9.05 -8.58
N GLU A 544 40.29 -8.17 -7.59
CA GLU A 544 39.62 -8.31 -6.29
C GLU A 544 38.08 -8.24 -6.44
N LEU A 545 37.59 -7.26 -7.22
CA LEU A 545 36.19 -7.09 -7.47
C LEU A 545 35.63 -8.21 -8.36
N GLN A 546 36.45 -8.68 -9.32
CA GLN A 546 36.09 -9.78 -10.20
C GLN A 546 35.86 -11.09 -9.43
N VAL A 547 36.66 -11.36 -8.39
CA VAL A 547 36.47 -12.50 -7.50
C VAL A 547 35.18 -12.35 -6.69
N ALA A 548 34.90 -11.17 -6.13
CA ALA A 548 33.66 -10.91 -5.40
C ALA A 548 32.40 -11.08 -6.30
N PHE A 549 32.50 -10.66 -7.56
CA PHE A 549 31.43 -10.87 -8.54
C PHE A 549 31.21 -12.34 -8.90
N ALA A 550 32.29 -13.10 -9.02
CA ALA A 550 32.18 -14.54 -9.26
C ALA A 550 31.58 -15.28 -8.04
N ASP A 551 31.90 -14.87 -6.82
CA ASP A 551 31.26 -15.41 -5.61
C ASP A 551 29.75 -15.08 -5.57
N CYS A 552 29.38 -13.84 -5.90
CA CYS A 552 28.00 -13.44 -6.04
C CYS A 552 27.27 -14.24 -7.12
N ALA A 553 27.90 -14.43 -8.28
CA ALA A 553 27.35 -15.25 -9.38
C ALA A 553 27.18 -16.72 -8.97
N ALA A 554 28.10 -17.29 -8.18
CA ALA A 554 28.00 -18.65 -7.65
C ALA A 554 26.81 -18.78 -6.69
N ASP A 555 26.59 -17.77 -5.86
CA ASP A 555 25.46 -17.72 -4.93
C ASP A 555 24.12 -17.59 -5.71
N ILE A 556 24.04 -16.72 -6.73
CA ILE A 556 22.87 -16.62 -7.62
C ILE A 556 22.64 -17.96 -8.33
N LYS A 557 23.68 -18.61 -8.83
CA LYS A 557 23.58 -19.95 -9.44
C LYS A 557 22.94 -20.95 -8.49
N SER A 558 23.30 -20.95 -7.21
CA SER A 558 22.75 -21.85 -6.21
C SER A 558 21.23 -21.70 -6.09
N THR A 559 20.68 -20.48 -6.28
CA THR A 559 19.23 -20.22 -6.23
C THR A 559 18.48 -20.83 -7.42
N TYR A 560 19.13 -21.02 -8.58
CA TYR A 560 18.54 -21.73 -9.72
C TYR A 560 18.63 -23.25 -9.58
N GLU A 561 19.58 -23.74 -8.80
CA GLU A 561 19.81 -25.17 -8.59
C GLU A 561 19.11 -25.71 -7.34
N SER A 562 18.67 -24.83 -6.42
CA SER A 562 17.95 -25.24 -5.20
C SER A 562 16.59 -25.83 -5.56
N GLN A 563 16.39 -27.10 -5.19
CA GLN A 563 15.09 -27.77 -5.28
C GLN A 563 14.32 -27.55 -3.98
N ASP A 564 13.62 -26.45 -3.86
CA ASP A 564 12.60 -26.33 -2.82
C ASP A 564 11.42 -27.21 -3.19
N ALA A 565 11.09 -28.15 -2.31
CA ALA A 565 10.03 -29.17 -2.52
C ALA A 565 8.62 -28.57 -2.76
N ARG A 566 8.48 -27.24 -2.72
CA ARG A 566 7.22 -26.51 -2.88
C ARG A 566 7.09 -25.73 -4.18
N GLN A 567 8.18 -25.59 -4.97
CA GLN A 567 8.17 -24.80 -6.21
C GLN A 567 8.92 -25.55 -7.31
N THR A 568 8.41 -25.46 -8.54
CA THR A 568 9.16 -25.90 -9.74
C THR A 568 10.46 -25.08 -9.81
N ALA A 569 11.59 -25.76 -9.99
CA ALA A 569 12.89 -25.09 -10.13
C ALA A 569 12.78 -23.98 -11.21
N PRO A 570 13.23 -22.76 -10.92
CA PRO A 570 13.13 -21.67 -11.89
C PRO A 570 13.93 -22.03 -13.15
N GLU A 571 13.32 -21.81 -14.31
CA GLU A 571 13.96 -22.06 -15.58
C GLU A 571 15.15 -21.09 -15.78
N TRP A 572 16.28 -21.62 -16.23
CA TRP A 572 17.46 -20.82 -16.55
C TRP A 572 17.22 -19.93 -17.78
N PRO A 573 17.27 -18.60 -17.67
CA PRO A 573 17.37 -17.72 -18.84
C PRO A 573 18.72 -17.91 -19.54
N ALA A 574 18.73 -17.82 -20.87
CA ALA A 574 19.99 -17.89 -21.64
C ALA A 574 20.96 -16.74 -21.28
N SER A 575 20.42 -15.55 -20.99
CA SER A 575 21.16 -14.38 -20.52
C SER A 575 21.90 -14.67 -19.21
N SER A 576 21.22 -15.21 -18.21
CA SER A 576 21.83 -15.53 -16.91
C SER A 576 22.93 -16.59 -17.04
N LEU A 577 22.73 -17.63 -17.87
CA LEU A 577 23.78 -18.61 -18.15
C LEU A 577 25.01 -17.97 -18.76
N ASN A 578 24.84 -17.06 -19.73
CA ASN A 578 25.95 -16.32 -20.34
C ASN A 578 26.70 -15.48 -19.32
N TYR A 579 25.99 -14.67 -18.53
CA TYR A 579 26.61 -13.79 -17.57
C TYR A 579 27.40 -14.55 -16.48
N VAL A 580 26.81 -15.60 -15.91
CA VAL A 580 27.51 -16.43 -14.91
C VAL A 580 28.75 -17.08 -15.48
N ALA A 581 28.69 -17.60 -16.73
CA ALA A 581 29.84 -18.19 -17.39
C ALA A 581 30.98 -17.19 -17.63
N VAL A 582 30.64 -15.96 -18.09
CA VAL A 582 31.61 -14.84 -18.25
C VAL A 582 32.25 -14.48 -16.92
N LEU A 583 31.46 -14.33 -15.86
CA LEU A 583 31.97 -13.94 -14.53
C LEU A 583 32.94 -14.97 -13.96
N PHE A 584 32.65 -16.27 -14.10
CA PHE A 584 33.55 -17.33 -13.67
C PHE A 584 34.84 -17.37 -14.51
N LEU A 585 34.72 -17.14 -15.81
CA LEU A 585 35.84 -17.14 -16.71
C LEU A 585 36.84 -16.01 -16.38
N ARG A 586 36.30 -14.78 -16.20
CA ARG A 586 37.10 -13.59 -15.87
C ARG A 586 37.74 -13.66 -14.47
N ALA A 587 37.14 -14.40 -13.54
CA ALA A 587 37.71 -14.67 -12.20
C ALA A 587 38.73 -15.84 -12.18
N GLY A 588 39.02 -16.44 -13.34
CA GLY A 588 39.96 -17.57 -13.42
C GLY A 588 39.36 -18.93 -12.97
N ARG A 589 38.04 -18.98 -12.67
CA ARG A 589 37.32 -20.23 -12.31
C ARG A 589 36.92 -21.03 -13.54
N THR A 590 37.91 -21.43 -14.34
CA THR A 590 37.69 -22.05 -15.66
C THR A 590 36.86 -23.30 -15.57
N GLN A 591 37.08 -24.18 -14.59
CA GLN A 591 36.33 -25.43 -14.45
C GLN A 591 34.82 -25.18 -14.18
N GLU A 592 34.49 -24.15 -13.39
CA GLU A 592 33.12 -23.81 -13.12
C GLU A 592 32.46 -23.16 -14.34
N ALA A 593 33.18 -22.31 -15.07
CA ALA A 593 32.75 -21.77 -16.35
C ALA A 593 32.41 -22.85 -17.36
N TRP A 594 33.26 -23.88 -17.50
CA TRP A 594 33.00 -25.03 -18.39
C TRP A 594 31.74 -25.83 -17.98
N LYS A 595 31.49 -25.97 -16.68
CA LYS A 595 30.22 -26.58 -16.22
C LYS A 595 29.02 -25.76 -16.65
N MET A 596 29.11 -24.44 -16.69
CA MET A 596 28.03 -23.59 -17.19
C MET A 596 27.74 -23.81 -18.68
N LEU A 597 28.78 -24.01 -19.53
CA LEU A 597 28.58 -24.37 -20.91
C LEU A 597 27.79 -25.69 -21.07
N GLY A 598 28.02 -26.67 -20.19
CA GLY A 598 27.24 -27.92 -20.15
C GLY A 598 25.74 -27.66 -19.85
N LEU A 599 25.41 -26.67 -19.08
CA LEU A 599 24.03 -26.32 -18.76
C LEU A 599 23.27 -25.75 -19.96
N PHE A 600 23.93 -25.05 -20.89
CA PHE A 600 23.30 -24.60 -22.14
C PHE A 600 22.68 -25.78 -22.91
N ARG A 601 23.44 -26.87 -23.03
CA ARG A 601 22.96 -28.08 -23.69
C ARG A 601 21.84 -28.76 -22.91
N LYS A 602 21.99 -28.85 -21.58
CA LYS A 602 20.98 -29.47 -20.70
C LYS A 602 19.63 -28.73 -20.74
N HIS A 603 19.66 -27.42 -20.81
CA HIS A 603 18.44 -26.58 -20.79
C HIS A 603 17.99 -26.09 -22.18
N ASN A 604 18.62 -26.61 -23.24
CA ASN A 604 18.35 -26.27 -24.64
C ASN A 604 18.36 -24.73 -24.88
N LYS A 605 19.37 -24.04 -24.33
CA LYS A 605 19.59 -22.61 -24.49
C LYS A 605 20.81 -22.38 -25.39
N ILE A 606 20.80 -21.27 -26.13
CA ILE A 606 21.84 -20.92 -27.09
C ILE A 606 22.88 -20.01 -26.46
N PRO A 607 24.19 -20.33 -26.44
CA PRO A 607 25.23 -19.43 -25.95
C PRO A 607 25.45 -18.26 -26.94
N ARG A 608 25.83 -17.09 -26.42
CA ARG A 608 26.20 -15.95 -27.26
C ARG A 608 27.56 -16.14 -27.91
N ALA A 609 27.76 -15.55 -29.09
CA ALA A 609 29.01 -15.61 -29.82
C ALA A 609 30.18 -15.01 -29.05
N GLU A 610 29.94 -13.90 -28.35
CA GLU A 610 30.94 -13.22 -27.51
C GLU A 610 31.47 -14.16 -26.39
N LEU A 611 30.57 -14.91 -25.75
CA LEU A 611 30.94 -15.87 -24.72
C LEU A 611 31.90 -16.94 -25.26
N LEU A 612 31.58 -17.52 -26.42
CA LEU A 612 32.42 -18.56 -27.04
C LEU A 612 33.82 -18.03 -27.41
N ASN A 613 33.91 -16.75 -27.85
CA ASN A 613 35.17 -16.08 -28.10
C ASN A 613 35.98 -15.89 -26.81
N GLU A 614 35.36 -15.44 -25.71
CA GLU A 614 36.04 -15.30 -24.41
C GLU A 614 36.57 -16.67 -23.89
N PHE A 615 35.82 -17.74 -24.09
CA PHE A 615 36.28 -19.11 -23.79
C PHE A 615 37.47 -19.51 -24.64
N LEU A 616 37.45 -19.14 -25.92
CA LEU A 616 38.57 -19.45 -26.81
C LEU A 616 39.84 -18.71 -26.40
N ASP A 617 39.70 -17.42 -26.03
CA ASP A 617 40.81 -16.60 -25.53
C ASP A 617 41.38 -17.18 -24.22
N SER A 618 40.52 -17.68 -23.32
CA SER A 618 40.94 -18.38 -22.10
C SER A 618 41.62 -19.72 -22.40
N ALA A 619 41.13 -20.48 -23.36
CA ALA A 619 41.76 -21.72 -23.81
C ALA A 619 43.14 -21.47 -24.44
N LYS A 620 43.33 -20.35 -25.14
CA LYS A 620 44.60 -19.89 -25.68
C LYS A 620 45.56 -19.52 -24.54
N ALA A 621 45.13 -18.76 -23.55
CA ALA A 621 45.94 -18.39 -22.38
C ALA A 621 46.40 -19.64 -21.60
N SER A 622 45.57 -20.67 -21.50
CA SER A 622 45.90 -21.95 -20.87
C SER A 622 46.60 -22.95 -21.79
N SER A 623 46.86 -22.61 -23.06
CA SER A 623 47.45 -23.44 -24.09
C SER A 623 46.81 -24.84 -24.22
N SER A 624 45.44 -24.90 -24.11
CA SER A 624 44.69 -26.14 -24.12
C SER A 624 43.92 -26.33 -25.45
N PRO A 625 44.48 -27.09 -26.45
CA PRO A 625 43.81 -27.33 -27.72
C PRO A 625 42.58 -28.20 -27.59
N ALA A 626 42.50 -29.06 -26.58
CA ALA A 626 41.33 -29.90 -26.32
C ALA A 626 40.07 -29.08 -26.00
N GLN A 627 40.22 -28.01 -25.18
CA GLN A 627 39.12 -27.11 -24.85
C GLN A 627 38.67 -26.30 -26.09
N ALA A 628 39.60 -25.85 -26.91
CA ALA A 628 39.28 -25.14 -28.15
C ALA A 628 38.47 -26.00 -29.13
N ILE A 629 38.82 -27.29 -29.27
CA ILE A 629 38.06 -28.26 -30.10
C ILE A 629 36.66 -28.49 -29.52
N GLU A 630 36.55 -28.60 -28.20
CA GLU A 630 35.25 -28.80 -27.54
C GLU A 630 34.29 -27.59 -27.76
N LEU A 631 34.82 -26.38 -27.79
CA LEU A 631 34.05 -25.18 -28.14
C LEU A 631 33.50 -25.20 -29.55
N VAL A 632 34.33 -25.64 -30.54
CA VAL A 632 33.90 -25.75 -31.93
C VAL A 632 32.82 -26.83 -32.05
N LYS A 633 33.00 -27.97 -31.38
CA LYS A 633 31.96 -29.03 -31.32
C LYS A 633 30.64 -28.53 -30.73
N LEU A 634 30.72 -27.73 -29.70
CA LEU A 634 29.54 -27.13 -29.09
C LEU A 634 28.86 -26.11 -30.03
N ALA A 635 29.62 -25.27 -30.71
CA ALA A 635 29.10 -24.30 -31.67
C ALA A 635 28.47 -25.01 -32.90
N SER A 636 29.08 -26.09 -33.38
CA SER A 636 28.51 -26.94 -34.45
C SER A 636 27.22 -27.63 -33.99
N ALA A 637 27.18 -28.17 -32.77
CA ALA A 637 25.99 -28.82 -32.23
C ALA A 637 24.75 -27.88 -32.08
N PHE A 638 24.98 -26.57 -31.93
CA PHE A 638 23.94 -25.57 -31.95
C PHE A 638 23.74 -24.89 -33.32
N SER A 639 24.45 -25.35 -34.36
CA SER A 639 24.44 -24.79 -35.72
C SER A 639 24.66 -23.26 -35.72
N LEU A 640 25.61 -22.79 -34.92
CA LEU A 640 25.83 -21.35 -34.76
C LEU A 640 26.62 -20.77 -35.94
N PRO A 641 26.26 -19.61 -36.49
CA PRO A 641 27.00 -18.98 -37.59
C PRO A 641 28.44 -18.60 -37.21
N VAL A 642 28.74 -18.50 -35.92
CA VAL A 642 30.10 -18.22 -35.40
C VAL A 642 31.04 -19.43 -35.52
N CYS A 643 30.52 -20.63 -35.82
CA CYS A 643 31.28 -21.85 -35.85
C CYS A 643 32.49 -21.78 -36.82
N GLU A 644 32.30 -21.27 -38.05
CA GLU A 644 33.38 -21.08 -39.02
C GLU A 644 34.47 -20.13 -38.53
N GLY A 645 34.07 -19.02 -37.91
CA GLY A 645 34.99 -18.03 -37.33
C GLY A 645 35.85 -18.63 -36.22
N LEU A 646 35.20 -19.39 -35.32
CA LEU A 646 35.88 -20.10 -34.24
C LEU A 646 36.84 -21.17 -34.78
N THR A 647 36.42 -21.97 -35.75
CA THR A 647 37.28 -22.99 -36.37
C THR A 647 38.50 -22.36 -37.00
N ARG A 648 38.35 -21.27 -37.75
CA ARG A 648 39.45 -20.56 -38.39
C ARG A 648 40.44 -20.03 -37.35
N ARG A 649 39.94 -19.47 -36.23
CA ARG A 649 40.78 -19.02 -35.12
C ARG A 649 41.51 -20.18 -34.44
N VAL A 650 40.84 -21.28 -34.17
CA VAL A 650 41.45 -22.47 -33.53
C VAL A 650 42.55 -23.04 -34.41
N MET A 651 42.36 -23.13 -35.74
CA MET A 651 43.37 -23.62 -36.69
C MET A 651 44.60 -22.69 -36.79
N ALA A 652 44.40 -21.37 -36.61
CA ALA A 652 45.46 -20.38 -36.68
C ALA A 652 46.26 -20.24 -35.39
N GLU A 653 45.56 -20.32 -34.23
CA GLU A 653 46.11 -19.94 -32.94
C GLU A 653 46.62 -21.12 -32.09
N PHE A 654 46.26 -22.38 -32.45
CA PHE A 654 46.66 -23.59 -31.69
C PHE A 654 47.49 -24.57 -32.50
N THR A 655 48.42 -25.26 -31.84
CA THR A 655 49.18 -26.39 -32.41
C THR A 655 48.29 -27.64 -32.38
N LEU A 656 47.75 -28.02 -33.54
CA LEU A 656 46.83 -29.14 -33.66
C LEU A 656 47.50 -30.31 -34.36
N THR A 657 47.16 -31.57 -34.00
CA THR A 657 47.52 -32.78 -34.74
C THR A 657 46.78 -32.85 -36.07
N GLN A 658 47.28 -33.66 -37.00
CA GLN A 658 46.65 -33.84 -38.32
C GLN A 658 45.19 -34.35 -38.20
N GLU A 659 44.97 -35.32 -37.33
CA GLU A 659 43.64 -35.86 -37.06
C GLU A 659 42.65 -34.85 -36.50
N GLN A 660 43.14 -33.94 -35.62
CA GLN A 660 42.33 -32.87 -35.07
C GLN A 660 41.93 -31.79 -36.10
N ARG A 661 42.82 -31.51 -37.06
CA ARG A 661 42.53 -30.60 -38.18
C ARG A 661 41.50 -31.15 -39.14
N GLU A 662 41.60 -32.46 -39.47
CA GLU A 662 40.62 -33.14 -40.31
C GLU A 662 39.23 -33.18 -39.66
N ALA A 663 39.16 -33.54 -38.39
CA ALA A 663 37.91 -33.53 -37.62
C ALA A 663 37.25 -32.14 -37.54
N LEU A 664 38.04 -31.06 -37.40
CA LEU A 664 37.52 -29.69 -37.41
C LEU A 664 37.04 -29.25 -38.79
N GLY A 665 37.70 -29.74 -39.89
CA GLY A 665 37.27 -29.52 -41.26
C GLY A 665 35.92 -30.15 -41.59
N GLU A 666 35.69 -31.37 -41.12
CA GLU A 666 34.41 -32.08 -41.26
C GLU A 666 33.26 -31.36 -40.55
N LEU A 667 33.51 -30.81 -39.35
CA LEU A 667 32.49 -30.07 -38.59
C LEU A 667 32.03 -28.76 -39.28
N THR A 668 32.94 -28.10 -40.03
CA THR A 668 32.59 -26.90 -40.79
C THR A 668 31.86 -27.24 -42.10
N ALA A 669 32.19 -28.38 -42.74
CA ALA A 669 31.48 -28.85 -43.93
C ALA A 669 29.99 -29.15 -43.65
N LEU A 670 29.71 -29.75 -42.48
CA LEU A 670 28.33 -30.05 -42.06
C LEU A 670 27.47 -28.78 -41.76
N THR A 671 28.10 -27.68 -41.41
CA THR A 671 27.38 -26.41 -41.16
C THR A 671 27.18 -25.57 -42.41
N SER A 672 27.99 -25.72 -43.46
CA SER A 672 27.84 -25.03 -44.74
C SER A 672 26.72 -25.58 -45.63
N ASP A 673 26.44 -26.88 -45.55
CA ASP A 673 25.36 -27.51 -46.34
C ASP A 673 23.94 -27.14 -45.86
N SER A 674 23.78 -26.65 -44.63
CA SER A 674 22.46 -26.25 -44.09
C SER A 674 22.07 -24.80 -44.43
N SER A 675 22.94 -24.00 -45.05
CA SER A 675 22.68 -22.59 -45.37
C SER A 675 22.40 -22.33 -46.86
N SER A 676 22.37 -23.37 -47.73
CA SER A 676 22.21 -23.23 -49.18
C SER A 676 20.80 -23.43 -49.73
N ASP A 677 19.79 -23.67 -48.85
CA ASP A 677 18.41 -23.94 -49.32
C ASP A 677 17.39 -22.88 -48.83
N SER A 678 17.67 -21.60 -49.09
CA SER A 678 16.63 -20.57 -48.95
C SER A 678 16.85 -19.34 -49.81
N ASP A 679 17.27 -19.51 -51.09
CA ASP A 679 17.12 -18.51 -52.13
C ASP A 679 16.42 -19.14 -53.34
N SER A 680 15.10 -19.12 -53.32
CA SER A 680 14.30 -19.20 -54.53
C SER A 680 13.06 -18.32 -54.42
N ASP A 681 13.15 -17.23 -55.16
CA ASP A 681 12.09 -16.59 -55.91
C ASP A 681 10.65 -16.52 -55.38
N SER A 682 10.21 -15.32 -55.07
CA SER A 682 8.96 -14.86 -55.65
C SER A 682 8.91 -13.33 -55.71
N ASP A 683 9.36 -12.82 -56.85
CA ASP A 683 8.76 -11.61 -57.45
C ASP A 683 7.27 -11.86 -57.68
N SER A 684 6.42 -11.02 -57.21
CA SER A 684 5.26 -10.54 -57.97
C SER A 684 4.44 -9.54 -57.19
N ASP A 685 4.41 -8.36 -57.76
CA ASP A 685 3.23 -7.50 -57.98
C ASP A 685 2.65 -6.67 -56.88
N ILE A 686 3.05 -5.44 -57.01
CA ILE A 686 2.34 -4.21 -56.68
C ILE A 686 0.95 -4.24 -57.34
N SER A 687 -0.11 -4.05 -56.55
CA SER A 687 -1.32 -3.38 -57.06
C SER A 687 -1.88 -2.44 -55.98
N GLU A 688 -1.88 -1.18 -56.35
CA GLU A 688 -2.64 -0.07 -55.77
C GLU A 688 -4.13 -0.41 -55.71
N GLY A 689 -4.82 0.11 -54.69
CA GLY A 689 -6.27 0.12 -54.73
C GLY A 689 -6.94 0.59 -53.42
N LYS A 690 -7.07 1.92 -53.33
CA LYS A 690 -8.08 2.69 -52.57
C LYS A 690 -8.17 2.50 -51.06
#